data_0b75fc5066a1e8b6637f1b627687b66e
#
_entry.id   0b75fc5066a1e8b6637f1b627687b66e
#
_cell.length_a   1.000
_cell.length_b   1.000
_cell.length_c   1.000
_cell.angle_alpha   90.00
_cell.angle_beta   90.00
_cell.angle_gamma   90.00
#
_symmetry.space_group_name_H-M   'P 1'
#
loop_
_entity.id
_entity.type
_entity.pdbx_description
1 polymer ?
#
loop_
_entity_poly.entity_id
_entity_poly.type
_entity_poly.pdbx_seq_one_letter_code
_entity_poly.pdbx_strand_id
1 'polypeptide(L)'
;MFYLNSLDLPVLTGIVVWSVGFQTAEDEAVTWREKQKIVYAAQTPPGTKKDTSLLLPSSYCPEYVESSWYQWWEKEGFFRPEQHRLSHRVDQTFALCIPPPNVTGTLHLGHALTVAVEDALVRRRRMQGYRVLWVPGCDHAGIATQTVVERRLLRDGGKRRQDFTRKQFLREVWKWKNETGEEIYHQLRRLGASLDWSRACFTMDPGFSRAVTEAFVRLSDSGLIYRSEALVNWSCALESAISDIEVDSQELSGQTMLSVPGYKDKVEFGTMLTFAYPLEGHDGEVAVSTTRPETMLGDVAVAVHPDDPRYQAVHGKHCRHPFTNRLLPIITDSVVDMELGTGAVKVTPAHDHTDFLLSQRHALPRLTVIGGDGTMTPPCGQWLEPRNAPIMRLEKDYKHGCKQCRICKCLNEMHCNVLYVCGLSSLLSPCLSRSGDIIEPLLKKQWFVSCEEMAKKAIQVNWLRSLFSTNELSKMYLRLPCSDWCISRQLWWGHQIPAYQVEFPNSTCCSGRTDIYVNTHMHVFIGYTIILSVTDPDVLDTWFSSGLFPFAMLGWPEQTTDLQCFYPSSILETGSDLIFFWVARMVMLGTELTGQLPFKQVLLHSLVRDRHGRKMSKSLGNVIDPLDVIHGVSLERLQEKVKEGNLDPRERLVAMEAQRKDFPKGIPQCGTDALRFALCSHKMQGEDISLSISQVLSCRHFCNKMWQTLKFTLGVLGDNTTPVATLGEVHSLDRWICSRLYSTVAECEQAFETYELHVVTSALYSFWVHSLCDVYMEHVKPVLLQQEEEAVVHADTEHHVRARQVATSILYHCVSMSLALLSPFMPFITEELWQRLQPFGPGAAAQTPLCLQPYPCSSQLVRLQPSHLSFPAVTLFSAIFQKLIHYNTVHCLRFSRLM
;
A
#
# COMPACT_ATOMS: atom_id res chain seq x y z
N MET A 1 14.22 -0.60 -55.16
CA MET A 1 14.68 -0.12 -56.46
C MET A 1 15.64 1.02 -56.22
N PHE A 2 16.72 0.92 -56.86
CA PHE A 2 17.94 1.75 -56.96
C PHE A 2 19.08 1.47 -56.00
N TYR A 3 19.98 0.77 -56.59
CA TYR A 3 21.42 0.61 -56.51
C TYR A 3 22.18 1.94 -56.39
N LEU A 4 23.28 1.90 -55.63
CA LEU A 4 24.55 2.42 -56.11
C LEU A 4 25.69 1.77 -55.31
N ASN A 5 26.62 1.21 -56.10
CA ASN A 5 27.84 0.49 -55.76
C ASN A 5 28.96 1.45 -55.32
N SER A 6 29.82 0.90 -54.50
CA SER A 6 31.30 1.02 -54.53
C SER A 6 31.97 2.42 -54.37
N LEU A 7 32.70 2.54 -53.31
CA LEU A 7 34.08 3.10 -53.34
C LEU A 7 34.91 2.48 -52.21
N ASP A 8 35.96 1.77 -52.63
CA ASP A 8 37.03 1.28 -51.80
C ASP A 8 37.89 2.41 -51.25
N LEU A 9 38.29 2.27 -49.97
CA LEU A 9 39.60 2.71 -49.49
C LEU A 9 39.87 2.03 -48.13
N PRO A 10 41.13 1.63 -47.86
CA PRO A 10 41.46 0.64 -46.85
C PRO A 10 42.04 1.20 -45.54
N VAL A 11 41.95 0.32 -44.55
CA VAL A 11 42.87 0.17 -43.37
C VAL A 11 42.77 1.21 -42.28
N LEU A 12 42.18 0.81 -41.18
CA LEU A 12 42.77 0.83 -39.85
C LEU A 12 42.14 -0.24 -38.96
N THR A 13 42.93 -1.28 -38.78
CA THR A 13 42.73 -2.44 -37.92
C THR A 13 42.66 -2.06 -36.46
N GLY A 14 41.76 -2.69 -35.73
CA GLY A 14 41.84 -2.80 -34.29
C GLY A 14 40.58 -2.68 -33.47
N ILE A 15 39.45 -3.18 -33.94
CA ILE A 15 38.29 -3.45 -33.05
C ILE A 15 37.97 -4.94 -33.17
N VAL A 16 38.35 -5.69 -32.16
CA VAL A 16 37.92 -7.08 -31.98
C VAL A 16 36.47 -7.07 -31.65
N VAL A 17 35.61 -7.14 -32.68
CA VAL A 17 34.20 -7.44 -32.54
C VAL A 17 34.10 -8.91 -32.22
N TRP A 18 33.75 -9.25 -31.00
CA TRP A 18 33.27 -10.58 -30.67
C TRP A 18 31.92 -10.74 -31.38
N SER A 19 31.93 -11.30 -32.58
CA SER A 19 30.75 -11.87 -33.20
C SER A 19 30.38 -13.14 -32.42
N VAL A 20 29.52 -13.01 -31.43
CA VAL A 20 28.77 -14.13 -30.88
C VAL A 20 27.77 -14.56 -31.97
N GLY A 21 27.99 -15.69 -32.60
CA GLY A 21 27.02 -16.28 -33.50
C GLY A 21 25.67 -16.41 -32.76
N PHE A 22 24.64 -15.92 -33.37
CA PHE A 22 23.26 -16.17 -32.94
C PHE A 22 22.95 -17.67 -33.18
N GLN A 23 23.23 -18.49 -32.18
CA GLN A 23 22.52 -19.74 -32.00
C GLN A 23 21.08 -19.38 -31.58
N THR A 24 20.10 -20.09 -32.13
CA THR A 24 18.70 -19.82 -31.86
C THR A 24 18.43 -19.87 -30.36
N ALA A 25 17.62 -18.97 -29.86
CA ALA A 25 17.32 -18.82 -28.43
C ALA A 25 16.80 -20.10 -27.73
N GLU A 26 16.42 -21.11 -28.48
CA GLU A 26 16.02 -22.43 -27.99
C GLU A 26 17.22 -23.32 -27.64
N ASP A 27 18.31 -23.29 -28.40
CA ASP A 27 19.53 -24.04 -28.10
C ASP A 27 20.29 -23.45 -26.92
N GLU A 28 20.33 -22.13 -26.79
CA GLU A 28 20.89 -21.48 -25.60
C GLU A 28 20.07 -21.75 -24.33
N ALA A 29 18.76 -21.82 -24.42
CA ALA A 29 17.90 -22.15 -23.29
C ALA A 29 18.08 -23.59 -22.78
N VAL A 30 18.27 -24.55 -23.69
CA VAL A 30 18.49 -25.96 -23.34
C VAL A 30 19.87 -26.16 -22.74
N THR A 31 20.92 -25.60 -23.34
CA THR A 31 22.29 -25.69 -22.81
C THR A 31 22.46 -24.92 -21.49
N TRP A 32 21.69 -23.86 -21.29
CA TRP A 32 21.69 -23.08 -20.07
C TRP A 32 21.01 -23.83 -18.92
N ARG A 33 19.86 -24.49 -19.16
CA ARG A 33 19.17 -25.35 -18.18
C ARG A 33 19.99 -26.55 -17.74
N GLU A 34 20.74 -27.18 -18.64
CA GLU A 34 21.61 -28.32 -18.30
C GLU A 34 22.84 -27.90 -17.46
N LYS A 35 23.49 -26.80 -17.81
CA LYS A 35 24.62 -26.25 -17.04
C LYS A 35 24.20 -25.78 -15.64
N GLN A 36 22.97 -25.26 -15.48
CA GLN A 36 22.46 -24.88 -14.16
C GLN A 36 22.10 -26.08 -13.28
N LYS A 37 21.53 -27.16 -13.84
CA LYS A 37 21.21 -28.37 -13.07
C LYS A 37 22.40 -28.89 -12.29
N ILE A 38 23.62 -28.77 -12.83
CA ILE A 38 24.84 -29.25 -12.17
C ILE A 38 25.21 -28.38 -10.97
N VAL A 39 25.01 -27.07 -11.05
CA VAL A 39 25.37 -26.12 -9.95
C VAL A 39 24.30 -26.10 -8.86
N TYR A 40 23.04 -26.34 -9.19
CA TYR A 40 21.92 -26.43 -8.22
C TYR A 40 21.90 -27.75 -7.42
N ALA A 41 22.68 -28.75 -7.81
CA ALA A 41 22.74 -30.03 -7.10
C ALA A 41 23.49 -29.96 -5.75
N ALA A 42 24.14 -28.83 -5.41
CA ALA A 42 24.69 -28.58 -4.09
C ALA A 42 23.56 -28.24 -3.10
N GLN A 43 23.00 -29.25 -2.46
CA GLN A 43 21.94 -29.11 -1.46
C GLN A 43 22.52 -28.52 -0.17
N THR A 44 22.35 -27.21 0.05
CA THR A 44 22.56 -26.61 1.37
C THR A 44 21.39 -26.99 2.27
N PRO A 45 21.61 -27.64 3.40
CA PRO A 45 20.51 -27.96 4.33
C PRO A 45 19.79 -26.68 4.75
N PRO A 46 18.45 -26.70 4.87
CA PRO A 46 17.67 -25.51 5.25
C PRO A 46 18.18 -24.84 6.53
N GLY A 47 18.40 -23.53 6.49
CA GLY A 47 18.86 -22.73 7.62
C GLY A 47 20.34 -22.89 7.95
N THR A 48 21.15 -23.55 7.09
CA THR A 48 22.61 -23.51 7.19
C THR A 48 23.21 -22.48 6.24
N LYS A 49 24.40 -21.99 6.57
CA LYS A 49 25.14 -21.08 5.71
C LYS A 49 25.47 -21.78 4.38
N LYS A 50 25.26 -21.06 3.28
CA LYS A 50 25.55 -21.56 1.94
C LYS A 50 27.07 -21.82 1.76
N ASP A 51 27.43 -22.92 1.14
CA ASP A 51 28.82 -23.23 0.77
C ASP A 51 29.23 -22.38 -0.42
N THR A 52 30.17 -21.47 -0.18
CA THR A 52 30.76 -20.57 -1.19
C THR A 52 32.06 -21.04 -1.74
N SER A 53 32.56 -22.23 -1.37
CA SER A 53 33.80 -22.83 -1.94
C SER A 53 33.61 -23.33 -3.38
N LEU A 54 32.34 -23.56 -3.79
CA LEU A 54 31.99 -24.00 -5.12
C LEU A 54 32.30 -22.92 -6.17
N LEU A 55 32.67 -23.34 -7.37
CA LEU A 55 32.94 -22.44 -8.49
C LEU A 55 31.72 -21.55 -8.80
N LEU A 56 32.02 -20.30 -9.10
CA LEU A 56 30.99 -19.32 -9.52
C LEU A 56 30.39 -19.73 -10.86
N PRO A 57 29.07 -19.73 -11.01
CA PRO A 57 28.40 -19.80 -12.32
C PRO A 57 28.99 -18.81 -13.33
N SER A 58 28.88 -19.15 -14.61
CA SER A 58 29.41 -18.30 -15.69
C SER A 58 28.74 -16.92 -15.73
N SER A 59 27.47 -16.84 -15.37
CA SER A 59 26.65 -15.62 -15.31
C SER A 59 25.78 -15.58 -14.07
N TYR A 60 25.28 -14.40 -13.74
CA TYR A 60 24.34 -14.20 -12.63
C TYR A 60 23.04 -14.97 -12.86
N CYS A 61 22.64 -15.73 -11.86
CA CYS A 61 21.38 -16.48 -11.80
C CYS A 61 20.67 -16.18 -10.49
N PRO A 62 19.49 -15.53 -10.53
CA PRO A 62 18.76 -15.17 -9.31
C PRO A 62 18.47 -16.37 -8.40
N GLU A 63 17.99 -17.50 -8.94
CA GLU A 63 17.67 -18.69 -8.17
C GLU A 63 18.87 -19.23 -7.39
N TYR A 64 20.04 -19.25 -8.05
CA TYR A 64 21.27 -19.68 -7.40
C TYR A 64 21.68 -18.71 -6.29
N VAL A 65 21.68 -17.40 -6.57
CA VAL A 65 22.13 -16.37 -5.63
C VAL A 65 21.20 -16.28 -4.43
N GLU A 66 19.90 -16.29 -4.64
CA GLU A 66 18.89 -16.08 -3.59
C GLU A 66 18.61 -17.33 -2.73
N SER A 67 19.16 -18.49 -3.11
CA SER A 67 18.99 -19.73 -2.36
C SER A 67 19.72 -19.69 -1.00
N SER A 68 19.08 -20.24 0.04
CA SER A 68 19.64 -20.53 1.37
C SER A 68 19.95 -19.34 2.28
N TRP A 69 20.33 -18.14 1.77
CA TRP A 69 20.74 -17.00 2.59
C TRP A 69 19.66 -16.57 3.57
N TYR A 70 18.40 -16.39 3.11
CA TYR A 70 17.32 -15.90 3.97
C TYR A 70 17.04 -16.83 5.15
N GLN A 71 17.00 -18.14 4.90
CA GLN A 71 16.76 -19.15 5.93
C GLN A 71 17.91 -19.19 6.96
N TRP A 72 19.14 -18.97 6.52
CA TRP A 72 20.29 -18.85 7.41
C TRP A 72 20.19 -17.60 8.28
N TRP A 73 19.92 -16.41 7.69
CA TRP A 73 19.77 -15.17 8.45
C TRP A 73 18.63 -15.25 9.50
N GLU A 74 17.48 -15.84 9.13
CA GLU A 74 16.33 -16.01 10.02
C GLU A 74 16.68 -16.96 11.18
N LYS A 75 17.32 -18.12 10.91
CA LYS A 75 17.69 -19.12 11.91
C LYS A 75 18.73 -18.59 12.91
N GLU A 76 19.73 -17.88 12.43
CA GLU A 76 20.76 -17.23 13.28
C GLU A 76 20.22 -16.01 14.04
N GLY A 77 19.00 -15.55 13.70
CA GLY A 77 18.36 -14.44 14.39
C GLY A 77 18.94 -13.06 14.09
N PHE A 78 19.63 -12.86 12.94
CA PHE A 78 20.27 -11.58 12.61
C PHE A 78 19.29 -10.42 12.46
N PHE A 79 17.99 -10.69 12.39
CA PHE A 79 16.92 -9.68 12.32
C PHE A 79 16.39 -9.25 13.69
N ARG A 80 16.78 -9.93 14.77
CA ARG A 80 16.31 -9.67 16.13
C ARG A 80 17.11 -8.55 16.78
N PRO A 81 16.46 -7.60 17.50
CA PRO A 81 17.15 -6.48 18.16
C PRO A 81 18.15 -6.93 19.23
N GLU A 82 18.00 -8.14 19.81
CA GLU A 82 18.87 -8.69 20.83
C GLU A 82 20.28 -9.03 20.30
N GLN A 83 20.42 -9.35 19.02
CA GLN A 83 21.70 -9.67 18.38
C GLN A 83 22.64 -8.44 18.24
N HIS A 84 22.08 -7.22 18.39
CA HIS A 84 22.84 -5.98 18.21
C HIS A 84 23.38 -5.40 19.54
N ARG A 85 23.37 -6.18 20.63
CA ARG A 85 23.83 -5.74 21.96
C ARG A 85 25.32 -5.44 22.06
N LEU A 86 26.12 -5.91 21.10
CA LEU A 86 27.58 -5.72 21.08
C LEU A 86 28.03 -4.41 20.39
N SER A 87 27.10 -3.62 19.91
CA SER A 87 27.38 -2.35 19.23
C SER A 87 27.65 -1.23 20.22
N HIS A 88 28.54 -0.29 19.87
CA HIS A 88 28.84 0.93 20.65
C HIS A 88 27.65 1.91 20.77
N ARG A 89 26.49 1.63 20.15
CA ARG A 89 25.28 2.44 20.16
C ARG A 89 24.09 1.68 20.76
N VAL A 90 24.31 0.84 21.76
CA VAL A 90 23.28 -0.01 22.39
C VAL A 90 22.06 0.76 22.88
N ASP A 91 22.25 2.03 23.25
CA ASP A 91 21.17 2.90 23.74
C ASP A 91 20.32 3.52 22.62
N GLN A 92 20.72 3.39 21.34
CA GLN A 92 20.00 3.95 20.23
C GLN A 92 19.09 2.89 19.60
N THR A 93 17.79 3.09 19.75
CA THR A 93 16.76 2.22 19.16
C THR A 93 16.24 2.78 17.83
N PHE A 94 15.90 1.89 16.93
CA PHE A 94 15.17 2.21 15.71
C PHE A 94 14.04 1.21 15.54
N ALA A 95 12.80 1.68 15.64
CA ALA A 95 11.62 0.84 15.54
C ALA A 95 10.74 1.28 14.37
N LEU A 96 10.20 0.31 13.66
CA LEU A 96 9.31 0.50 12.54
C LEU A 96 8.29 -0.64 12.53
N CYS A 97 7.03 -0.34 12.18
CA CYS A 97 6.02 -1.34 11.92
C CYS A 97 5.70 -1.37 10.42
N ILE A 98 5.65 -2.56 9.85
CA ILE A 98 5.16 -2.70 8.49
C ILE A 98 3.67 -2.33 8.46
N PRO A 99 3.16 -1.54 7.49
CA PRO A 99 1.73 -1.44 7.27
C PRO A 99 1.14 -2.84 7.07
N PRO A 100 0.29 -3.33 8.00
CA PRO A 100 -0.08 -4.74 8.00
C PRO A 100 -0.91 -5.10 6.78
N PRO A 101 -0.44 -5.96 5.86
CA PRO A 101 -1.21 -6.35 4.70
C PRO A 101 -2.52 -7.02 5.07
N ASN A 102 -3.58 -6.67 4.36
CA ASN A 102 -4.90 -7.26 4.49
C ASN A 102 -4.90 -8.72 4.02
N VAL A 103 -5.45 -9.65 4.81
CA VAL A 103 -5.58 -11.07 4.44
C VAL A 103 -6.66 -11.33 3.37
N THR A 104 -6.74 -10.43 2.38
CA THR A 104 -7.67 -10.49 1.24
C THR A 104 -7.10 -11.19 0.01
N GLY A 105 -5.84 -11.54 0.02
CA GLY A 105 -5.09 -12.21 -1.06
C GLY A 105 -3.61 -11.84 -1.04
N THR A 106 -2.87 -12.29 -2.03
CA THR A 106 -1.43 -12.10 -2.19
C THR A 106 -1.01 -10.62 -2.27
N LEU A 107 0.26 -10.34 -2.00
CA LEU A 107 0.86 -9.00 -2.12
C LEU A 107 0.92 -8.56 -3.59
N HIS A 108 1.06 -7.26 -3.80
CA HIS A 108 1.30 -6.65 -5.11
C HIS A 108 2.50 -5.71 -5.07
N LEU A 109 2.90 -5.16 -6.23
CA LEU A 109 4.08 -4.30 -6.36
C LEU A 109 4.06 -3.07 -5.43
N GLY A 110 2.88 -2.54 -5.06
CA GLY A 110 2.78 -1.48 -4.05
C GLY A 110 3.31 -1.93 -2.69
N HIS A 111 2.92 -3.11 -2.21
CA HIS A 111 3.48 -3.67 -0.98
C HIS A 111 4.99 -3.97 -1.12
N ALA A 112 5.44 -4.42 -2.29
CA ALA A 112 6.85 -4.65 -2.52
C ALA A 112 7.68 -3.36 -2.47
N LEU A 113 7.10 -2.21 -2.87
CA LEU A 113 7.73 -0.89 -2.71
C LEU A 113 7.92 -0.55 -1.25
N THR A 114 6.84 -0.58 -0.44
CA THR A 114 6.90 -0.37 1.01
C THR A 114 7.97 -1.26 1.65
N VAL A 115 7.94 -2.57 1.37
CA VAL A 115 8.93 -3.52 1.90
C VAL A 115 10.37 -3.16 1.49
N ALA A 116 10.59 -2.80 0.23
CA ALA A 116 11.93 -2.46 -0.26
C ALA A 116 12.49 -1.19 0.40
N VAL A 117 11.64 -0.18 0.59
CA VAL A 117 11.98 1.09 1.24
C VAL A 117 12.28 0.87 2.72
N GLU A 118 11.34 0.25 3.44
CA GLU A 118 11.48 0.00 4.88
C GLU A 118 12.70 -0.87 5.18
N ASP A 119 12.91 -1.96 4.42
CA ASP A 119 14.05 -2.86 4.60
C ASP A 119 15.38 -2.17 4.31
N ALA A 120 15.44 -1.27 3.32
CA ALA A 120 16.65 -0.50 3.05
C ALA A 120 17.03 0.39 4.25
N LEU A 121 16.06 1.06 4.87
CA LEU A 121 16.26 1.88 6.06
C LEU A 121 16.65 1.03 7.27
N VAL A 122 15.94 -0.07 7.51
CA VAL A 122 16.18 -1.01 8.60
C VAL A 122 17.58 -1.63 8.52
N ARG A 123 17.98 -2.14 7.34
CA ARG A 123 19.32 -2.72 7.14
C ARG A 123 20.42 -1.70 7.35
N ARG A 124 20.26 -0.48 6.81
CA ARG A 124 21.25 0.59 7.03
C ARG A 124 21.37 0.90 8.53
N ARG A 125 20.27 1.11 9.26
CA ARG A 125 20.30 1.40 10.70
C ARG A 125 20.92 0.26 11.50
N ARG A 126 20.64 -0.99 11.14
CA ARG A 126 21.27 -2.18 11.74
C ARG A 126 22.79 -2.18 11.52
N MET A 127 23.24 -1.92 10.30
CA MET A 127 24.67 -1.80 9.98
C MET A 127 25.34 -0.57 10.62
N GLN A 128 24.56 0.45 11.00
CA GLN A 128 25.05 1.58 11.83
C GLN A 128 25.11 1.25 13.32
N GLY A 129 24.68 0.06 13.75
CA GLY A 129 24.76 -0.42 15.12
C GLY A 129 23.59 -0.05 16.00
N TYR A 130 22.46 0.39 15.45
CA TYR A 130 21.22 0.58 16.19
C TYR A 130 20.61 -0.74 16.63
N ARG A 131 19.89 -0.74 17.76
CA ARG A 131 18.95 -1.81 18.10
C ARG A 131 17.70 -1.64 17.23
N VAL A 132 17.58 -2.48 16.21
CA VAL A 132 16.52 -2.33 15.22
C VAL A 132 15.40 -3.35 15.46
N LEU A 133 14.18 -2.86 15.61
CA LEU A 133 12.96 -3.68 15.65
C LEU A 133 12.08 -3.36 14.43
N TRP A 134 11.81 -4.37 13.61
CA TRP A 134 10.86 -4.29 12.49
C TRP A 134 9.89 -5.46 12.59
N VAL A 135 8.63 -5.15 12.96
CA VAL A 135 7.61 -6.16 13.30
C VAL A 135 6.78 -6.52 12.08
N PRO A 136 6.67 -7.81 11.71
CA PRO A 136 5.74 -8.26 10.70
C PRO A 136 4.31 -8.30 11.25
N GLY A 137 3.33 -7.92 10.43
CA GLY A 137 1.93 -7.97 10.79
C GLY A 137 1.02 -8.31 9.63
N CYS A 138 -0.21 -8.76 9.94
CA CYS A 138 -1.30 -8.87 8.99
C CYS A 138 -2.58 -8.30 9.61
N ASP A 139 -3.41 -7.66 8.77
CA ASP A 139 -4.71 -7.15 9.19
C ASP A 139 -5.84 -8.09 8.77
N HIS A 140 -6.80 -8.27 9.68
CA HIS A 140 -8.00 -9.09 9.45
C HIS A 140 -8.93 -8.51 8.39
N ALA A 141 -8.90 -7.20 8.14
CA ALA A 141 -9.62 -6.48 7.08
C ALA A 141 -11.10 -6.84 6.99
N GLY A 142 -11.86 -6.61 8.07
CA GLY A 142 -13.25 -7.01 8.29
C GLY A 142 -14.12 -7.19 7.04
N ILE A 143 -14.61 -6.08 6.46
CA ILE A 143 -15.47 -6.06 5.26
C ILE A 143 -14.81 -6.80 4.09
N ALA A 144 -13.55 -6.46 3.80
CA ALA A 144 -12.89 -6.94 2.60
C ALA A 144 -12.64 -8.45 2.62
N THR A 145 -12.17 -9.00 3.75
CA THR A 145 -11.93 -10.45 3.91
C THR A 145 -13.23 -11.23 3.89
N GLN A 146 -14.27 -10.75 4.62
CA GLN A 146 -15.57 -11.39 4.59
C GLN A 146 -16.14 -11.47 3.18
N THR A 147 -16.10 -10.38 2.42
CA THR A 147 -16.58 -10.31 1.03
C THR A 147 -15.84 -11.30 0.11
N VAL A 148 -14.53 -11.42 0.27
CA VAL A 148 -13.71 -12.37 -0.53
C VAL A 148 -14.12 -13.81 -0.23
N VAL A 149 -14.30 -14.15 1.05
CA VAL A 149 -14.70 -15.51 1.46
C VAL A 149 -16.13 -15.82 1.01
N GLU A 150 -17.08 -14.87 1.12
CA GLU A 150 -18.45 -15.05 0.63
C GLU A 150 -18.48 -15.31 -0.89
N ARG A 151 -17.68 -14.56 -1.68
CA ARG A 151 -17.56 -14.79 -3.12
C ARG A 151 -16.96 -16.16 -3.45
N ARG A 152 -15.94 -16.58 -2.67
CA ARG A 152 -15.34 -17.93 -2.82
C ARG A 152 -16.36 -19.02 -2.54
N LEU A 153 -17.08 -18.94 -1.43
CA LEU A 153 -18.11 -19.93 -1.04
C LEU A 153 -19.24 -20.02 -2.07
N LEU A 154 -19.65 -18.87 -2.62
CA LEU A 154 -20.66 -18.82 -3.67
C LEU A 154 -20.17 -19.47 -4.98
N ARG A 155 -18.92 -19.20 -5.36
CA ARG A 155 -18.31 -19.75 -6.59
C ARG A 155 -18.08 -21.26 -6.49
N ASP A 156 -17.49 -21.71 -5.35
CA ASP A 156 -17.00 -23.09 -5.20
C ASP A 156 -18.11 -24.05 -4.77
N GLY A 157 -19.13 -23.58 -4.06
CA GLY A 157 -20.22 -24.43 -3.54
C GLY A 157 -21.64 -23.89 -3.70
N GLY A 158 -21.83 -22.74 -4.38
CA GLY A 158 -23.14 -22.10 -4.55
C GLY A 158 -23.77 -21.62 -3.24
N LYS A 159 -23.01 -21.58 -2.14
CA LYS A 159 -23.50 -21.25 -0.79
C LYS A 159 -23.32 -19.79 -0.47
N ARG A 160 -24.31 -19.18 0.17
CA ARG A 160 -24.27 -17.80 0.67
C ARG A 160 -24.07 -17.80 2.19
N ARG A 161 -23.74 -16.65 2.78
CA ARG A 161 -23.56 -16.47 4.23
C ARG A 161 -24.76 -17.00 5.02
N GLN A 162 -26.00 -16.77 4.54
CA GLN A 162 -27.23 -17.19 5.18
C GLN A 162 -27.41 -18.72 5.28
N ASP A 163 -26.66 -19.49 4.47
CA ASP A 163 -26.67 -20.96 4.51
C ASP A 163 -25.80 -21.55 5.63
N PHE A 164 -25.11 -20.69 6.40
CA PHE A 164 -24.21 -21.06 7.49
C PHE A 164 -24.70 -20.48 8.83
N THR A 165 -24.38 -21.15 9.94
CA THR A 165 -24.35 -20.49 11.24
C THR A 165 -23.11 -19.59 11.34
N ARG A 166 -23.16 -18.51 12.17
CA ARG A 166 -22.00 -17.62 12.39
C ARG A 166 -20.73 -18.42 12.71
N LYS A 167 -20.81 -19.44 13.57
CA LYS A 167 -19.67 -20.28 13.96
C LYS A 167 -19.11 -21.11 12.79
N GLN A 168 -19.96 -21.61 11.89
CA GLN A 168 -19.52 -22.34 10.70
C GLN A 168 -18.84 -21.42 9.71
N PHE A 169 -19.45 -20.26 9.45
CA PHE A 169 -18.89 -19.26 8.55
C PHE A 169 -17.52 -18.76 9.04
N LEU A 170 -17.39 -18.42 10.32
CA LEU A 170 -16.12 -18.00 10.90
C LEU A 170 -15.03 -19.06 10.76
N ARG A 171 -15.35 -20.36 10.81
CA ARG A 171 -14.35 -21.41 10.53
C ARG A 171 -13.80 -21.35 9.10
N GLU A 172 -14.65 -21.07 8.11
CA GLU A 172 -14.21 -20.89 6.73
C GLU A 172 -13.31 -19.64 6.56
N VAL A 173 -13.65 -18.53 7.27
CA VAL A 173 -12.83 -17.31 7.24
C VAL A 173 -11.47 -17.55 7.91
N TRP A 174 -11.42 -18.25 9.03
CA TRP A 174 -10.16 -18.61 9.70
C TRP A 174 -9.28 -19.52 8.82
N LYS A 175 -9.89 -20.47 8.10
CA LYS A 175 -9.17 -21.31 7.14
C LYS A 175 -8.55 -20.44 6.03
N TRP A 176 -9.34 -19.56 5.44
CA TRP A 176 -8.85 -18.58 4.45
C TRP A 176 -7.71 -17.72 4.99
N LYS A 177 -7.87 -17.18 6.21
CA LYS A 177 -6.84 -16.38 6.87
C LYS A 177 -5.52 -17.13 7.02
N ASN A 178 -5.56 -18.40 7.43
CA ASN A 178 -4.35 -19.17 7.61
C ASN A 178 -3.64 -19.42 6.28
N GLU A 179 -4.38 -19.85 5.24
CA GLU A 179 -3.84 -20.06 3.90
C GLU A 179 -3.23 -18.77 3.33
N THR A 180 -3.98 -17.67 3.35
CA THR A 180 -3.56 -16.38 2.76
C THR A 180 -2.46 -15.71 3.59
N GLY A 181 -2.53 -15.78 4.92
CA GLY A 181 -1.52 -15.18 5.81
C GLY A 181 -0.17 -15.87 5.68
N GLU A 182 -0.13 -17.19 5.55
CA GLU A 182 1.10 -17.94 5.28
C GLU A 182 1.71 -17.55 3.93
N GLU A 183 0.89 -17.39 2.90
CA GLU A 183 1.36 -16.94 1.58
C GLU A 183 1.92 -15.51 1.63
N ILE A 184 1.27 -14.58 2.33
CA ILE A 184 1.79 -13.22 2.54
C ILE A 184 3.16 -13.28 3.23
N TYR A 185 3.31 -14.07 4.28
CA TYR A 185 4.58 -14.22 5.00
C TYR A 185 5.66 -14.90 4.13
N HIS A 186 5.28 -15.84 3.27
CA HIS A 186 6.17 -16.40 2.26
C HIS A 186 6.64 -15.34 1.26
N GLN A 187 5.74 -14.52 0.74
CA GLN A 187 6.08 -13.43 -0.19
C GLN A 187 7.01 -12.39 0.44
N LEU A 188 6.79 -12.02 1.72
CA LEU A 188 7.67 -11.10 2.46
C LEU A 188 9.07 -11.68 2.63
N ARG A 189 9.21 -12.98 2.93
CA ARG A 189 10.50 -13.67 2.99
C ARG A 189 11.18 -13.69 1.62
N ARG A 190 10.43 -13.96 0.55
CA ARG A 190 10.97 -13.95 -0.82
C ARG A 190 11.42 -12.56 -1.27
N LEU A 191 10.75 -11.50 -0.81
CA LEU A 191 11.20 -10.11 -0.99
C LEU A 191 12.47 -9.77 -0.19
N GLY A 192 12.93 -10.64 0.68
CA GLY A 192 14.13 -10.46 1.47
C GLY A 192 13.94 -9.53 2.68
N ALA A 193 12.70 -9.33 3.13
CA ALA A 193 12.38 -8.44 4.25
C ALA A 193 13.02 -8.92 5.56
N SER A 194 13.84 -8.10 6.19
CA SER A 194 14.57 -8.45 7.42
C SER A 194 13.73 -8.23 8.69
N LEU A 195 12.54 -8.83 8.70
CA LEU A 195 11.54 -8.76 9.76
C LEU A 195 11.87 -9.68 10.94
N ASP A 196 11.52 -9.26 12.15
CA ASP A 196 11.60 -10.14 13.33
C ASP A 196 10.38 -11.06 13.41
N TRP A 197 10.49 -12.24 12.81
CA TRP A 197 9.40 -13.23 12.73
C TRP A 197 8.97 -13.78 14.10
N SER A 198 9.79 -13.65 15.13
CA SER A 198 9.42 -14.08 16.49
C SER A 198 8.35 -13.16 17.11
N ARG A 199 8.15 -11.96 16.55
CA ARG A 199 7.16 -10.96 16.95
C ARG A 199 6.04 -10.77 15.95
N ALA A 200 5.88 -11.73 15.01
CA ALA A 200 4.79 -11.68 14.05
C ALA A 200 3.44 -11.57 14.74
N CYS A 201 2.58 -10.65 14.30
CA CYS A 201 1.28 -10.43 14.90
C CYS A 201 0.17 -10.34 13.84
N PHE A 202 -1.00 -10.76 14.27
CA PHE A 202 -2.24 -10.63 13.50
C PHE A 202 -3.23 -9.82 14.33
N THR A 203 -3.94 -8.87 13.71
CA THR A 203 -4.82 -7.94 14.43
C THR A 203 -5.96 -8.61 15.23
N MET A 204 -6.19 -9.90 15.07
CA MET A 204 -7.13 -10.69 15.91
C MET A 204 -6.43 -11.75 16.78
N ASP A 205 -5.13 -11.67 16.99
CA ASP A 205 -4.44 -12.50 17.98
C ASP A 205 -4.91 -12.16 19.39
N PRO A 206 -4.85 -13.12 20.34
CA PRO A 206 -5.37 -12.93 21.69
C PRO A 206 -4.81 -11.69 22.40
N GLY A 207 -3.49 -11.40 22.25
CA GLY A 207 -2.86 -10.21 22.82
C GLY A 207 -3.40 -8.93 22.20
N PHE A 208 -3.50 -8.90 20.87
CA PHE A 208 -4.03 -7.77 20.14
C PHE A 208 -5.53 -7.54 20.41
N SER A 209 -6.32 -8.62 20.52
CA SER A 209 -7.74 -8.54 20.89
C SER A 209 -7.95 -7.95 22.28
N ARG A 210 -7.08 -8.26 23.26
CA ARG A 210 -7.11 -7.60 24.58
C ARG A 210 -6.85 -6.10 24.48
N ALA A 211 -5.87 -5.68 23.65
CA ALA A 211 -5.60 -4.27 23.41
C ALA A 211 -6.82 -3.56 22.80
N VAL A 212 -7.48 -4.17 21.82
CA VAL A 212 -8.70 -3.62 21.21
C VAL A 212 -9.82 -3.45 22.24
N THR A 213 -10.06 -4.47 23.07
CA THR A 213 -11.07 -4.40 24.11
C THR A 213 -10.75 -3.31 25.15
N GLU A 214 -9.51 -3.23 25.61
CA GLU A 214 -9.08 -2.22 26.56
C GLU A 214 -9.20 -0.79 25.98
N ALA A 215 -8.82 -0.60 24.72
CA ALA A 215 -9.00 0.68 24.05
C ALA A 215 -10.46 1.12 24.00
N PHE A 216 -11.36 0.19 23.62
CA PHE A 216 -12.79 0.47 23.59
C PHE A 216 -13.32 0.89 24.95
N VAL A 217 -12.95 0.15 25.99
CA VAL A 217 -13.40 0.44 27.38
C VAL A 217 -12.89 1.81 27.84
N ARG A 218 -11.59 2.11 27.71
CA ARG A 218 -11.03 3.40 28.13
C ARG A 218 -11.67 4.58 27.42
N LEU A 219 -11.88 4.46 26.10
CA LEU A 219 -12.52 5.50 25.32
C LEU A 219 -14.03 5.65 25.69
N SER A 220 -14.68 4.55 26.06
CA SER A 220 -16.07 4.60 26.56
C SER A 220 -16.14 5.25 27.95
N ASP A 221 -15.25 4.91 28.87
CA ASP A 221 -15.19 5.48 30.22
C ASP A 221 -14.88 6.99 30.20
N SER A 222 -14.10 7.44 29.21
CA SER A 222 -13.84 8.88 28.98
C SER A 222 -14.96 9.60 28.22
N GLY A 223 -16.05 8.91 27.85
CA GLY A 223 -17.18 9.47 27.14
C GLY A 223 -16.95 9.75 25.63
N LEU A 224 -15.81 9.29 25.10
CA LEU A 224 -15.47 9.47 23.69
C LEU A 224 -16.16 8.42 22.78
N ILE A 225 -16.48 7.24 23.30
CA ILE A 225 -17.32 6.26 22.62
C ILE A 225 -18.75 6.36 23.14
N TYR A 226 -19.68 6.48 22.22
CA TYR A 226 -21.10 6.58 22.54
C TYR A 226 -21.95 5.84 21.50
N ARG A 227 -23.20 5.51 21.87
CA ARG A 227 -24.18 4.88 20.99
C ARG A 227 -25.30 5.85 20.68
N SER A 228 -25.57 6.11 19.41
CA SER A 228 -26.62 7.03 18.96
C SER A 228 -27.35 6.51 17.73
N GLU A 229 -28.57 6.98 17.56
CA GLU A 229 -29.30 6.84 16.31
C GLU A 229 -28.94 8.00 15.39
N ALA A 230 -28.27 7.68 14.29
CA ALA A 230 -27.82 8.65 13.31
C ALA A 230 -28.01 8.14 11.88
N LEU A 231 -27.98 9.06 10.92
CA LEU A 231 -27.95 8.71 9.52
C LEU A 231 -26.54 8.22 9.17
N VAL A 232 -26.44 7.01 8.66
CA VAL A 232 -25.16 6.39 8.30
C VAL A 232 -25.17 5.98 6.84
N ASN A 233 -23.99 5.94 6.23
CA ASN A 233 -23.80 5.37 4.92
C ASN A 233 -23.95 3.84 5.01
N TRP A 234 -24.88 3.30 4.26
CA TRP A 234 -25.26 1.89 4.31
C TRP A 234 -25.07 1.21 2.95
N SER A 235 -24.37 0.09 2.92
CA SER A 235 -24.33 -0.79 1.76
C SER A 235 -25.41 -1.85 1.87
N CYS A 236 -26.39 -1.83 0.98
CA CYS A 236 -27.47 -2.81 0.94
C CYS A 236 -26.98 -4.20 0.51
N ALA A 237 -25.90 -4.27 -0.29
CA ALA A 237 -25.33 -5.54 -0.71
C ALA A 237 -24.55 -6.24 0.42
N LEU A 238 -23.93 -5.46 1.30
CA LEU A 238 -23.20 -5.97 2.48
C LEU A 238 -24.08 -6.07 3.71
N GLU A 239 -25.22 -5.37 3.72
CA GLU A 239 -26.09 -5.16 4.88
C GLU A 239 -25.30 -4.61 6.09
N SER A 240 -24.45 -3.60 5.85
CA SER A 240 -23.57 -3.02 6.87
C SER A 240 -23.34 -1.53 6.66
N ALA A 241 -23.12 -0.82 7.77
CA ALA A 241 -22.67 0.56 7.78
C ALA A 241 -21.23 0.68 7.25
N ILE A 242 -20.95 1.80 6.58
CA ILE A 242 -19.65 2.15 5.99
C ILE A 242 -19.24 3.51 6.54
N SER A 243 -17.95 3.74 6.80
CA SER A 243 -17.45 5.04 7.23
C SER A 243 -17.53 6.06 6.09
N ASP A 244 -17.78 7.32 6.40
CA ASP A 244 -17.87 8.42 5.42
C ASP A 244 -16.60 8.51 4.54
N ILE A 245 -15.44 8.31 5.13
CA ILE A 245 -14.16 8.33 4.45
C ILE A 245 -13.96 7.16 3.46
N GLU A 246 -14.74 6.08 3.56
CA GLU A 246 -14.68 4.91 2.65
C GLU A 246 -15.61 5.04 1.45
N VAL A 247 -16.39 6.12 1.39
CA VAL A 247 -17.36 6.39 0.33
C VAL A 247 -16.72 7.30 -0.72
N ASP A 248 -16.60 6.80 -1.94
CA ASP A 248 -16.18 7.60 -3.08
C ASP A 248 -17.41 8.28 -3.70
N SER A 249 -17.31 9.57 -3.98
CA SER A 249 -18.34 10.31 -4.69
C SER A 249 -18.01 10.40 -6.18
N GLN A 250 -18.93 9.97 -7.02
CA GLN A 250 -18.80 10.07 -8.47
C GLN A 250 -19.69 11.20 -8.98
N GLU A 251 -19.06 12.19 -9.65
CA GLU A 251 -19.81 13.25 -10.31
C GLU A 251 -20.46 12.74 -11.61
N LEU A 252 -21.76 12.92 -11.73
CA LEU A 252 -22.53 12.53 -12.90
C LEU A 252 -22.92 13.79 -13.67
N SER A 253 -22.45 13.90 -14.91
CA SER A 253 -22.78 15.03 -15.80
C SER A 253 -24.14 14.91 -16.50
N GLY A 254 -25.05 14.05 -16.02
CA GLY A 254 -26.36 13.78 -16.57
C GLY A 254 -26.71 12.30 -16.51
N GLN A 255 -27.67 11.88 -17.34
CA GLN A 255 -28.11 10.47 -17.42
C GLN A 255 -26.95 9.51 -17.63
N THR A 256 -26.62 8.70 -16.62
CA THR A 256 -25.48 7.81 -16.60
C THR A 256 -25.88 6.38 -16.24
N MET A 257 -25.41 5.40 -17.01
CA MET A 257 -25.68 3.98 -16.80
C MET A 257 -24.58 3.34 -15.94
N LEU A 258 -24.87 3.03 -14.68
CA LEU A 258 -23.92 2.43 -13.74
C LEU A 258 -24.18 0.92 -13.56
N SER A 259 -23.11 0.16 -13.35
CA SER A 259 -23.18 -1.25 -12.94
C SER A 259 -23.37 -1.33 -11.42
N VAL A 260 -24.46 -1.91 -10.96
CA VAL A 260 -24.78 -2.05 -9.54
C VAL A 260 -24.74 -3.54 -9.15
N PRO A 261 -24.12 -3.93 -8.04
CA PRO A 261 -24.11 -5.32 -7.59
C PRO A 261 -25.53 -5.88 -7.43
N GLY A 262 -25.74 -7.11 -7.92
CA GLY A 262 -27.04 -7.78 -7.89
C GLY A 262 -27.94 -7.53 -9.10
N TYR A 263 -27.60 -6.59 -9.98
CA TYR A 263 -28.28 -6.33 -11.25
C TYR A 263 -27.55 -6.99 -12.43
N LYS A 264 -28.32 -7.55 -13.37
CA LYS A 264 -27.78 -8.10 -14.62
C LYS A 264 -27.43 -7.01 -15.63
N ASP A 265 -28.26 -5.97 -15.69
CA ASP A 265 -28.13 -4.83 -16.58
C ASP A 265 -27.68 -3.60 -15.82
N LYS A 266 -27.13 -2.61 -16.52
CA LYS A 266 -26.77 -1.33 -15.94
C LYS A 266 -28.02 -0.56 -15.51
N VAL A 267 -27.93 0.14 -14.39
CA VAL A 267 -29.00 0.96 -13.82
C VAL A 267 -28.74 2.43 -14.16
N GLU A 268 -29.82 3.15 -14.49
CA GLU A 268 -29.79 4.59 -14.83
C GLU A 268 -29.72 5.47 -13.58
N PHE A 269 -28.82 6.44 -13.59
CA PHE A 269 -28.66 7.48 -12.56
C PHE A 269 -28.56 8.87 -13.19
N GLY A 270 -28.76 9.94 -12.39
CA GLY A 270 -28.57 11.31 -12.84
C GLY A 270 -29.78 11.92 -13.55
N THR A 271 -30.96 11.32 -13.42
CA THR A 271 -32.22 11.87 -13.95
C THR A 271 -32.98 12.58 -12.85
N MET A 272 -33.38 13.83 -13.08
CA MET A 272 -34.23 14.62 -12.17
C MET A 272 -35.70 14.49 -12.56
N LEU A 273 -36.54 14.15 -11.58
CA LEU A 273 -37.98 14.04 -11.72
C LEU A 273 -38.68 15.20 -11.00
N THR A 274 -39.59 15.90 -11.67
CA THR A 274 -40.44 16.94 -11.07
C THR A 274 -41.88 16.45 -10.95
N PHE A 275 -42.47 16.58 -9.77
CA PHE A 275 -43.86 16.26 -9.50
C PHE A 275 -44.47 17.30 -8.51
N ALA A 276 -45.80 17.32 -8.37
CA ALA A 276 -46.47 18.32 -7.56
C ALA A 276 -47.25 17.72 -6.39
N TYR A 277 -47.23 18.42 -5.27
CA TYR A 277 -48.06 18.15 -4.09
C TYR A 277 -49.24 19.12 -4.08
N PRO A 278 -50.54 18.65 -4.12
CA PRO A 278 -51.68 19.53 -3.98
C PRO A 278 -51.72 20.19 -2.60
N LEU A 279 -52.11 21.47 -2.59
CA LEU A 279 -52.32 22.24 -1.36
C LEU A 279 -53.57 21.76 -0.64
N GLU A 280 -53.50 21.60 0.68
CA GLU A 280 -54.61 21.21 1.49
C GLU A 280 -55.59 22.38 1.69
N GLY A 281 -56.89 22.18 1.29
CA GLY A 281 -57.93 23.17 1.45
C GLY A 281 -57.79 24.44 0.62
N HIS A 282 -56.93 24.43 -0.42
CA HIS A 282 -56.72 25.55 -1.34
C HIS A 282 -56.56 25.03 -2.76
N ASP A 283 -56.97 25.85 -3.74
CA ASP A 283 -56.62 25.59 -5.13
C ASP A 283 -55.13 25.84 -5.36
N GLY A 284 -54.47 24.89 -6.00
CA GLY A 284 -53.03 24.97 -6.35
C GLY A 284 -52.18 23.80 -5.86
N GLU A 285 -50.93 23.81 -6.25
CA GLU A 285 -49.96 22.74 -5.97
C GLU A 285 -48.57 23.32 -5.79
N VAL A 286 -47.68 22.58 -5.08
CA VAL A 286 -46.27 22.89 -4.93
C VAL A 286 -45.46 21.83 -5.68
N ALA A 287 -44.79 22.24 -6.74
CA ALA A 287 -43.94 21.38 -7.53
C ALA A 287 -42.60 21.22 -6.85
N VAL A 288 -42.10 19.98 -6.74
CA VAL A 288 -40.78 19.63 -6.21
C VAL A 288 -39.98 18.81 -7.22
N SER A 289 -38.68 18.97 -7.22
CA SER A 289 -37.79 18.18 -8.08
C SER A 289 -36.89 17.27 -7.23
N THR A 290 -36.70 16.01 -7.67
CA THR A 290 -35.86 15.04 -6.98
C THR A 290 -35.16 14.11 -7.96
N THR A 291 -33.99 13.67 -7.57
CA THR A 291 -33.24 12.59 -8.26
C THR A 291 -33.51 11.23 -7.62
N ARG A 292 -34.20 11.19 -6.50
CA ARG A 292 -34.51 10.00 -5.70
C ARG A 292 -36.04 9.84 -5.47
N PRO A 293 -36.80 9.52 -6.51
CA PRO A 293 -38.27 9.37 -6.40
C PRO A 293 -38.67 8.25 -5.44
N GLU A 294 -37.82 7.24 -5.20
CA GLU A 294 -38.06 6.12 -4.29
C GLU A 294 -38.22 6.55 -2.84
N THR A 295 -37.60 7.65 -2.41
CA THR A 295 -37.75 8.17 -1.03
C THR A 295 -39.02 8.97 -0.78
N MET A 296 -39.74 9.34 -1.83
CA MET A 296 -40.94 10.18 -1.76
C MET A 296 -41.99 9.67 -0.75
N LEU A 297 -42.14 8.35 -0.62
CA LEU A 297 -43.09 7.75 0.32
C LEU A 297 -42.82 8.06 1.79
N GLY A 298 -41.59 8.46 2.09
CA GLY A 298 -41.11 8.87 3.40
C GLY A 298 -41.13 10.37 3.65
N ASP A 299 -41.65 11.16 2.70
CA ASP A 299 -41.71 12.61 2.84
C ASP A 299 -42.55 13.04 4.02
N VAL A 300 -42.02 13.99 4.79
CA VAL A 300 -42.67 14.51 6.02
C VAL A 300 -42.94 16.01 5.98
N ALA A 301 -42.32 16.73 5.05
CA ALA A 301 -42.51 18.16 4.84
C ALA A 301 -42.08 18.54 3.41
N VAL A 302 -42.44 19.77 3.01
CA VAL A 302 -41.86 20.47 1.86
C VAL A 302 -41.15 21.70 2.37
N ALA A 303 -39.87 21.89 2.01
CA ALA A 303 -39.04 23.02 2.42
C ALA A 303 -38.90 24.03 1.27
N VAL A 304 -38.97 25.32 1.58
CA VAL A 304 -38.82 26.46 0.66
C VAL A 304 -37.91 27.49 1.30
N HIS A 305 -37.20 28.28 0.48
CA HIS A 305 -36.42 29.40 1.01
C HIS A 305 -37.32 30.50 1.56
N PRO A 306 -37.06 31.12 2.73
CA PRO A 306 -37.90 32.15 3.32
C PRO A 306 -38.08 33.39 2.42
N ASP A 307 -37.08 33.75 1.63
CA ASP A 307 -37.07 34.91 0.75
C ASP A 307 -37.56 34.63 -0.68
N ASP A 308 -37.95 33.39 -0.99
CA ASP A 308 -38.40 33.04 -2.33
C ASP A 308 -39.81 33.59 -2.57
N PRO A 309 -40.00 34.57 -3.48
CA PRO A 309 -41.26 35.19 -3.73
C PRO A 309 -42.34 34.25 -4.29
N ARG A 310 -41.92 33.14 -4.92
CA ARG A 310 -42.84 32.14 -5.50
C ARG A 310 -43.65 31.41 -4.46
N TYR A 311 -43.11 31.28 -3.23
CA TYR A 311 -43.67 30.46 -2.18
C TYR A 311 -44.17 31.24 -0.95
N GLN A 312 -43.98 32.55 -0.88
CA GLN A 312 -44.42 33.38 0.27
C GLN A 312 -45.89 33.19 0.65
N ALA A 313 -46.76 33.00 -0.36
CA ALA A 313 -48.19 32.82 -0.15
C ALA A 313 -48.57 31.46 0.47
N VAL A 314 -47.65 30.50 0.47
CA VAL A 314 -47.88 29.13 0.97
C VAL A 314 -47.11 28.80 2.23
N HIS A 315 -46.30 29.73 2.78
CA HIS A 315 -45.56 29.51 4.03
C HIS A 315 -46.52 29.09 5.17
N GLY A 316 -46.13 28.01 5.88
CA GLY A 316 -46.89 27.47 7.02
C GLY A 316 -48.20 26.74 6.66
N LYS A 317 -48.57 26.66 5.36
CA LYS A 317 -49.66 25.82 4.89
C LYS A 317 -49.24 24.36 4.81
N HIS A 318 -50.13 23.48 4.39
CA HIS A 318 -49.88 22.04 4.22
C HIS A 318 -50.12 21.59 2.79
N CYS A 319 -49.31 20.66 2.33
CA CYS A 319 -49.58 19.88 1.13
C CYS A 319 -50.13 18.51 1.52
N ARG A 320 -50.88 17.87 0.61
CA ARG A 320 -51.38 16.50 0.76
C ARG A 320 -50.48 15.54 -0.08
N HIS A 321 -49.92 14.54 0.57
CA HIS A 321 -49.12 13.54 -0.11
C HIS A 321 -50.01 12.63 -0.99
N PRO A 322 -49.77 12.50 -2.31
CA PRO A 322 -50.70 11.86 -3.22
C PRO A 322 -50.91 10.36 -2.98
N PHE A 323 -49.89 9.65 -2.43
CA PHE A 323 -49.99 8.20 -2.20
C PHE A 323 -50.33 7.80 -0.78
N THR A 324 -49.80 8.52 0.21
CA THR A 324 -49.96 8.17 1.63
C THR A 324 -51.08 8.97 2.30
N ASN A 325 -51.63 9.98 1.61
CA ASN A 325 -52.62 10.90 2.11
C ASN A 325 -52.18 11.70 3.37
N ARG A 326 -50.86 11.72 3.65
CA ARG A 326 -50.25 12.43 4.79
C ARG A 326 -50.26 13.93 4.53
N LEU A 327 -50.50 14.71 5.58
CA LEU A 327 -50.36 16.16 5.53
C LEU A 327 -48.89 16.52 5.74
N LEU A 328 -48.30 17.27 4.80
CA LEU A 328 -46.92 17.72 4.76
C LEU A 328 -46.90 19.23 5.05
N PRO A 329 -46.34 19.71 6.16
CA PRO A 329 -46.18 21.14 6.39
C PRO A 329 -45.21 21.74 5.38
N ILE A 330 -45.48 22.97 4.93
CA ILE A 330 -44.54 23.77 4.14
C ILE A 330 -43.69 24.57 5.12
N ILE A 331 -42.41 24.20 5.28
CA ILE A 331 -41.47 24.84 6.17
C ILE A 331 -40.54 25.79 5.41
N THR A 332 -40.03 26.79 6.11
CA THR A 332 -39.07 27.75 5.55
C THR A 332 -37.69 27.54 6.16
N ASP A 333 -36.67 27.39 5.31
CA ASP A 333 -35.27 27.24 5.77
C ASP A 333 -34.31 27.81 4.74
N SER A 334 -33.28 28.53 5.19
CA SER A 334 -32.28 29.18 4.35
C SER A 334 -31.29 28.20 3.66
N VAL A 335 -31.33 26.91 4.01
CA VAL A 335 -30.53 25.87 3.38
C VAL A 335 -31.07 25.51 1.98
N VAL A 336 -32.32 25.85 1.67
CA VAL A 336 -32.94 25.60 0.37
C VAL A 336 -32.39 26.53 -0.68
N ASP A 337 -31.85 25.97 -1.75
CA ASP A 337 -31.36 26.72 -2.92
C ASP A 337 -32.56 27.08 -3.82
N MET A 338 -32.82 28.39 -3.99
CA MET A 338 -33.94 28.94 -4.80
C MET A 338 -33.75 28.64 -6.31
N GLU A 339 -32.52 28.43 -6.78
CA GLU A 339 -32.25 28.22 -8.20
C GLU A 339 -32.19 26.74 -8.58
N LEU A 340 -32.09 25.84 -7.60
CA LEU A 340 -32.06 24.39 -7.84
C LEU A 340 -33.46 23.81 -8.08
N GLY A 341 -33.68 23.26 -9.25
CA GLY A 341 -34.96 22.61 -9.63
C GLY A 341 -36.13 23.59 -9.61
N THR A 342 -37.11 23.37 -8.71
CA THR A 342 -38.29 24.25 -8.55
C THR A 342 -38.07 25.29 -7.45
N GLY A 343 -36.97 25.25 -6.67
CA GLY A 343 -36.78 26.02 -5.45
C GLY A 343 -37.59 25.51 -4.24
N ALA A 344 -38.30 24.41 -4.41
CA ALA A 344 -38.96 23.68 -3.34
C ALA A 344 -38.42 22.27 -3.22
N VAL A 345 -38.12 21.82 -2.01
CA VAL A 345 -37.48 20.53 -1.74
C VAL A 345 -38.40 19.64 -0.89
N LYS A 346 -38.57 18.40 -1.30
CA LYS A 346 -39.23 17.39 -0.45
C LYS A 346 -38.28 17.00 0.70
N VAL A 347 -38.79 16.76 1.88
CA VAL A 347 -37.98 16.47 3.07
C VAL A 347 -38.21 15.03 3.52
N THR A 348 -37.15 14.19 3.38
CA THR A 348 -37.16 12.77 3.76
C THR A 348 -35.99 12.47 4.74
N PRO A 349 -36.15 12.80 6.03
CA PRO A 349 -35.00 12.81 7.00
C PRO A 349 -34.30 11.48 7.25
N ALA A 350 -34.97 10.37 6.97
CA ALA A 350 -34.39 9.06 7.18
C ALA A 350 -33.46 8.58 6.01
N HIS A 351 -33.39 9.36 4.90
CA HIS A 351 -32.71 8.97 3.68
C HIS A 351 -31.85 10.06 3.03
N ASP A 352 -31.70 11.22 3.69
CA ASP A 352 -30.87 12.33 3.21
C ASP A 352 -30.29 13.11 4.39
N HIS A 353 -28.97 13.45 4.31
CA HIS A 353 -28.23 14.14 5.37
C HIS A 353 -28.72 15.57 5.61
N THR A 354 -29.05 16.31 4.55
CA THR A 354 -29.59 17.68 4.65
C THR A 354 -30.97 17.66 5.25
N ASP A 355 -31.82 16.74 4.82
CA ASP A 355 -33.19 16.55 5.34
C ASP A 355 -33.17 16.10 6.80
N PHE A 356 -32.16 15.31 7.20
CA PHE A 356 -31.97 14.93 8.59
C PHE A 356 -31.68 16.14 9.48
N LEU A 357 -30.83 17.06 9.05
CA LEU A 357 -30.54 18.31 9.75
C LEU A 357 -31.79 19.22 9.81
N LEU A 358 -32.57 19.32 8.71
CA LEU A 358 -33.87 20.00 8.68
C LEU A 358 -34.80 19.41 9.71
N SER A 359 -34.86 18.07 9.84
CA SER A 359 -35.72 17.42 10.82
C SER A 359 -35.38 17.76 12.27
N GLN A 360 -34.09 17.98 12.58
CA GLN A 360 -33.65 18.40 13.91
C GLN A 360 -34.08 19.83 14.20
N ARG A 361 -33.93 20.76 13.23
CA ARG A 361 -34.29 22.18 13.40
C ARG A 361 -35.79 22.40 13.51
N HIS A 362 -36.58 21.67 12.72
CA HIS A 362 -38.04 21.84 12.63
C HIS A 362 -38.84 20.75 13.36
N ALA A 363 -38.17 19.89 14.17
CA ALA A 363 -38.80 18.81 14.93
C ALA A 363 -39.69 17.87 14.07
N LEU A 364 -39.23 17.53 12.85
CA LEU A 364 -40.01 16.70 11.93
C LEU A 364 -39.85 15.20 12.26
N PRO A 365 -40.87 14.38 11.99
CA PRO A 365 -40.76 12.92 12.15
C PRO A 365 -39.76 12.33 11.15
N ARG A 366 -39.16 11.17 11.48
CA ARG A 366 -38.17 10.45 10.66
C ARG A 366 -38.77 9.11 10.26
N LEU A 367 -39.15 8.99 9.00
CA LEU A 367 -39.82 7.81 8.46
C LEU A 367 -38.87 7.02 7.56
N THR A 368 -38.48 5.84 8.01
CA THR A 368 -37.68 4.92 7.22
C THR A 368 -38.56 4.13 6.25
N VAL A 369 -38.34 4.26 4.96
CA VAL A 369 -39.09 3.59 3.90
C VAL A 369 -38.28 2.62 3.08
N ILE A 370 -36.95 2.65 3.22
CA ILE A 370 -36.02 1.71 2.59
C ILE A 370 -35.35 0.90 3.70
N GLY A 371 -35.39 -0.43 3.57
CA GLY A 371 -34.81 -1.38 4.52
C GLY A 371 -33.29 -1.57 4.33
N GLY A 372 -32.66 -2.30 5.25
CA GLY A 372 -31.21 -2.58 5.18
C GLY A 372 -30.80 -3.44 3.98
N ASP A 373 -31.72 -4.18 3.39
CA ASP A 373 -31.52 -4.97 2.17
C ASP A 373 -31.82 -4.19 0.88
N GLY A 374 -32.13 -2.90 0.98
CA GLY A 374 -32.51 -2.03 -0.13
C GLY A 374 -33.95 -2.22 -0.62
N THR A 375 -34.81 -2.93 0.15
CA THR A 375 -36.21 -3.10 -0.20
C THR A 375 -37.07 -2.05 0.48
N MET A 376 -38.27 -1.78 -0.11
CA MET A 376 -39.25 -0.90 0.55
C MET A 376 -39.82 -1.56 1.79
N THR A 377 -39.92 -0.78 2.87
CA THR A 377 -40.50 -1.22 4.15
C THR A 377 -41.71 -0.42 4.53
N PRO A 378 -42.68 -0.97 5.32
CA PRO A 378 -43.71 -0.16 5.93
C PRO A 378 -43.16 1.00 6.76
N PRO A 379 -43.68 2.21 6.70
CA PRO A 379 -45.07 2.61 6.33
C PRO A 379 -45.24 3.19 4.90
N CYS A 380 -44.82 2.46 3.88
CA CYS A 380 -44.92 2.93 2.48
C CYS A 380 -46.37 3.07 1.94
N GLY A 381 -47.39 2.68 2.72
CA GLY A 381 -48.80 2.66 2.31
C GLY A 381 -49.26 1.31 1.75
N GLN A 382 -50.56 1.01 1.90
CA GLN A 382 -51.17 -0.29 1.57
C GLN A 382 -51.02 -0.74 0.11
N TRP A 383 -50.80 0.16 -0.83
CA TRP A 383 -50.64 -0.17 -2.24
C TRP A 383 -49.27 -0.81 -2.58
N LEU A 384 -48.29 -0.75 -1.68
CA LEU A 384 -47.03 -1.44 -1.82
C LEU A 384 -46.95 -2.75 -1.00
N GLU A 385 -47.78 -2.91 0.04
CA GLU A 385 -47.73 -4.03 0.98
C GLU A 385 -47.85 -5.46 0.39
N PRO A 386 -48.61 -5.76 -0.67
CA PRO A 386 -48.73 -7.14 -1.14
C PRO A 386 -47.50 -7.63 -1.92
N ARG A 387 -46.48 -6.84 -2.04
CA ARG A 387 -45.49 -7.06 -3.14
C ARG A 387 -44.05 -7.13 -2.74
N ASN A 388 -43.70 -7.16 -1.44
CA ASN A 388 -42.32 -7.42 -0.91
C ASN A 388 -41.22 -7.38 -1.95
N ALA A 389 -41.21 -6.41 -2.84
CA ALA A 389 -40.36 -6.35 -3.98
C ALA A 389 -39.33 -5.25 -3.74
N PRO A 390 -38.04 -5.54 -3.83
CA PRO A 390 -36.97 -4.54 -3.71
C PRO A 390 -37.20 -3.48 -4.78
N ILE A 391 -37.26 -2.19 -4.39
CA ILE A 391 -37.33 -1.09 -5.38
C ILE A 391 -36.17 -1.21 -6.34
N MET A 392 -35.01 -1.54 -5.87
CA MET A 392 -33.84 -1.82 -6.69
C MET A 392 -33.83 -3.21 -7.35
N ARG A 393 -34.64 -4.18 -6.91
CA ARG A 393 -34.75 -5.53 -7.51
C ARG A 393 -35.96 -5.72 -8.42
N LEU A 394 -36.85 -4.74 -8.56
CA LEU A 394 -38.09 -4.86 -9.34
C LEU A 394 -37.94 -4.86 -10.85
N GLU A 395 -36.74 -4.59 -11.36
CA GLU A 395 -36.52 -4.44 -12.80
C GLU A 395 -36.06 -5.70 -13.54
N LYS A 396 -36.37 -6.89 -13.05
CA LYS A 396 -36.08 -8.10 -13.84
C LYS A 396 -36.85 -8.17 -15.18
N ASP A 397 -37.88 -7.37 -15.35
CA ASP A 397 -38.79 -7.49 -16.51
C ASP A 397 -38.95 -6.24 -17.39
N TYR A 398 -38.20 -5.14 -17.13
CA TYR A 398 -38.36 -3.91 -17.91
C TYR A 398 -37.10 -3.44 -18.62
N LYS A 399 -37.08 -3.53 -19.92
CA LYS A 399 -36.14 -2.91 -20.85
C LYS A 399 -36.54 -1.44 -21.05
N HIS A 400 -35.59 -0.49 -20.83
CA HIS A 400 -35.60 0.93 -21.18
C HIS A 400 -36.07 1.96 -20.13
N GLY A 401 -35.13 2.71 -19.57
CA GLY A 401 -35.23 4.11 -19.11
C GLY A 401 -36.08 4.41 -17.86
N CYS A 402 -35.78 5.50 -17.17
CA CYS A 402 -36.48 6.02 -15.97
C CYS A 402 -38.01 6.17 -16.10
N LYS A 403 -38.56 6.11 -17.30
CA LYS A 403 -40.02 6.03 -17.55
C LYS A 403 -40.71 4.81 -16.92
N GLN A 404 -39.96 3.95 -16.23
CA GLN A 404 -40.39 2.62 -15.80
C GLN A 404 -40.24 2.35 -14.31
N CYS A 405 -39.75 3.32 -13.50
CA CYS A 405 -39.88 3.27 -12.07
C CYS A 405 -41.38 3.13 -11.75
N ARG A 406 -41.72 2.17 -10.89
CA ARG A 406 -43.15 1.90 -10.54
C ARG A 406 -43.85 3.13 -9.94
N ILE A 407 -43.10 3.94 -9.19
CA ILE A 407 -43.56 5.21 -8.63
C ILE A 407 -43.83 6.19 -9.76
N CYS A 408 -42.95 6.34 -10.76
CA CYS A 408 -43.19 7.19 -11.92
C CYS A 408 -44.35 6.68 -12.75
N LYS A 409 -44.54 5.36 -12.91
CA LYS A 409 -45.70 4.77 -13.59
C LYS A 409 -47.00 5.02 -12.84
N CYS A 410 -47.02 4.88 -11.50
CA CYS A 410 -48.15 5.21 -10.66
C CYS A 410 -48.49 6.71 -10.68
N LEU A 411 -47.44 7.58 -10.65
CA LEU A 411 -47.64 9.03 -10.79
C LEU A 411 -48.30 9.37 -12.15
N ASN A 412 -47.90 8.76 -13.24
CA ASN A 412 -48.52 8.92 -14.55
C ASN A 412 -49.95 8.36 -14.61
N GLU A 413 -50.21 7.19 -14.01
CA GLU A 413 -51.55 6.56 -13.98
C GLU A 413 -52.54 7.35 -13.12
N MET A 414 -52.04 8.07 -12.10
CA MET A 414 -52.88 8.90 -11.22
C MET A 414 -53.14 10.32 -11.77
N HIS A 415 -52.76 10.63 -13.00
CA HIS A 415 -52.90 11.95 -13.63
C HIS A 415 -52.28 13.10 -12.79
N CYS A 416 -51.33 12.82 -11.93
CA CYS A 416 -50.52 13.86 -11.31
C CYS A 416 -49.72 14.55 -12.42
N ASN A 417 -49.66 15.88 -12.42
CA ASN A 417 -48.90 16.65 -13.39
C ASN A 417 -47.39 16.37 -13.19
N VAL A 418 -46.89 15.36 -13.89
CA VAL A 418 -45.47 14.97 -13.86
C VAL A 418 -44.79 15.61 -15.06
N LEU A 419 -44.05 16.65 -14.80
CA LEU A 419 -43.20 17.27 -15.82
C LEU A 419 -41.83 16.60 -15.75
N TYR A 420 -41.50 15.81 -16.80
CA TYR A 420 -40.13 15.28 -16.95
C TYR A 420 -39.24 16.41 -17.46
N VAL A 421 -38.49 17.04 -16.58
CA VAL A 421 -37.41 17.94 -16.95
C VAL A 421 -36.12 17.15 -16.81
N CYS A 422 -35.54 16.71 -17.92
CA CYS A 422 -34.13 16.29 -17.93
C CYS A 422 -33.26 17.52 -17.75
N GLY A 423 -33.00 17.91 -16.50
CA GLY A 423 -32.05 18.95 -16.16
C GLY A 423 -30.66 18.31 -16.06
N LEU A 424 -29.67 18.83 -16.77
CA LEU A 424 -28.25 18.57 -16.56
C LEU A 424 -27.85 19.22 -15.21
N SER A 425 -27.91 18.48 -14.13
CA SER A 425 -27.26 18.89 -12.88
C SER A 425 -26.13 17.93 -12.60
N SER A 426 -24.96 18.46 -12.28
CA SER A 426 -23.84 17.68 -11.76
C SER A 426 -24.28 17.10 -10.41
N LEU A 427 -24.53 15.80 -10.39
CA LEU A 427 -24.95 15.06 -9.21
C LEU A 427 -23.79 14.20 -8.73
N LEU A 428 -23.49 14.35 -7.45
CA LEU A 428 -22.59 13.43 -6.75
C LEU A 428 -23.39 12.17 -6.39
N SER A 429 -23.06 11.03 -6.99
CA SER A 429 -23.59 9.73 -6.56
C SER A 429 -22.57 9.06 -5.65
N PRO A 430 -22.89 8.83 -4.36
CA PRO A 430 -21.98 8.13 -3.47
C PRO A 430 -21.91 6.64 -3.83
N CYS A 431 -20.72 6.17 -4.21
CA CYS A 431 -20.44 4.78 -4.52
C CYS A 431 -19.42 4.23 -3.54
N LEU A 432 -19.55 2.98 -3.12
CA LEU A 432 -18.55 2.33 -2.30
C LEU A 432 -17.39 1.84 -3.17
N SER A 433 -16.17 2.32 -2.90
CA SER A 433 -14.95 1.93 -3.64
C SER A 433 -14.63 0.43 -3.57
N ARG A 434 -15.02 -0.26 -2.50
CA ARG A 434 -14.65 -1.66 -2.23
C ARG A 434 -15.62 -2.71 -2.76
N SER A 435 -16.92 -2.43 -2.76
CA SER A 435 -17.95 -3.38 -3.26
C SER A 435 -18.51 -2.97 -4.61
N GLY A 436 -18.34 -1.72 -5.03
CA GLY A 436 -19.00 -1.12 -6.19
C GLY A 436 -20.50 -0.90 -5.97
N ASP A 437 -20.99 -1.02 -4.72
CA ASP A 437 -22.39 -0.81 -4.35
C ASP A 437 -22.72 0.68 -4.25
N ILE A 438 -23.98 1.00 -4.43
CA ILE A 438 -24.51 2.34 -4.18
C ILE A 438 -24.81 2.48 -2.70
N ILE A 439 -24.37 3.57 -2.09
CA ILE A 439 -24.58 3.85 -0.69
C ILE A 439 -25.98 4.44 -0.47
N GLU A 440 -26.69 3.86 0.46
CA GLU A 440 -28.01 4.34 0.93
C GLU A 440 -27.84 5.01 2.30
N PRO A 441 -28.16 6.30 2.45
CA PRO A 441 -28.26 6.91 3.77
C PRO A 441 -29.43 6.29 4.56
N LEU A 442 -29.13 5.62 5.69
CA LEU A 442 -30.13 4.99 6.54
C LEU A 442 -30.00 5.40 8.00
N LEU A 443 -31.16 5.60 8.65
CA LEU A 443 -31.21 5.85 10.08
C LEU A 443 -31.01 4.54 10.86
N LYS A 444 -29.91 4.46 11.62
CA LYS A 444 -29.52 3.26 12.38
C LYS A 444 -28.92 3.63 13.73
N LYS A 445 -29.13 2.77 14.73
CA LYS A 445 -28.41 2.87 16.02
C LYS A 445 -27.04 2.27 15.87
N GLN A 446 -26.00 3.09 16.01
CA GLN A 446 -24.59 2.71 15.79
C GLN A 446 -23.72 3.21 16.95
N TRP A 447 -22.51 2.65 17.05
CA TRP A 447 -21.46 3.11 17.93
C TRP A 447 -20.56 4.11 17.19
N PHE A 448 -20.22 5.20 17.88
CA PHE A 448 -19.42 6.30 17.35
C PHE A 448 -18.26 6.63 18.27
N VAL A 449 -17.17 7.12 17.67
CA VAL A 449 -16.08 7.80 18.38
C VAL A 449 -16.18 9.29 18.10
N SER A 450 -16.24 10.10 19.15
CA SER A 450 -16.20 11.56 19.04
C SER A 450 -14.76 11.99 18.71
N CYS A 451 -14.56 12.48 17.49
CA CYS A 451 -13.23 12.75 16.93
C CYS A 451 -12.78 14.20 17.14
N GLU A 452 -13.69 15.15 17.37
CA GLU A 452 -13.38 16.58 17.36
C GLU A 452 -12.30 16.97 18.37
N GLU A 453 -12.45 16.56 19.63
CA GLU A 453 -11.47 16.91 20.68
C GLU A 453 -10.15 16.15 20.52
N MET A 454 -10.19 14.90 20.09
CA MET A 454 -8.97 14.13 19.78
C MET A 454 -8.20 14.74 18.62
N ALA A 455 -8.91 15.20 17.58
CA ALA A 455 -8.29 15.89 16.44
C ALA A 455 -7.69 17.24 16.87
N LYS A 456 -8.38 18.03 17.71
CA LYS A 456 -7.84 19.28 18.26
C LYS A 456 -6.56 19.03 19.08
N LYS A 457 -6.55 18.03 19.95
CA LYS A 457 -5.35 17.62 20.71
C LYS A 457 -4.21 17.23 19.76
N ALA A 458 -4.49 16.44 18.71
CA ALA A 458 -3.52 16.03 17.71
C ALA A 458 -2.93 17.21 16.93
N ILE A 459 -3.72 18.26 16.68
CA ILE A 459 -3.31 19.48 15.94
C ILE A 459 -2.49 20.42 16.85
N GLN A 460 -2.86 20.57 18.13
CA GLN A 460 -2.21 21.49 19.08
C GLN A 460 -0.77 21.10 19.39
N VAL A 461 -0.41 19.85 19.29
CA VAL A 461 0.97 19.43 19.41
C VAL A 461 1.73 19.91 18.18
N ASN A 462 2.50 20.96 18.27
CA ASN A 462 3.20 21.77 17.25
C ASN A 462 4.11 20.98 16.27
N TRP A 463 4.00 19.65 16.20
CA TRP A 463 4.88 18.77 15.45
C TRP A 463 4.36 18.28 14.09
N LEU A 464 3.12 18.54 13.73
CA LEU A 464 2.64 18.31 12.33
C LEU A 464 3.58 18.95 11.30
N ARG A 465 4.23 20.07 11.64
CA ARG A 465 5.25 20.71 10.79
C ARG A 465 6.58 19.96 10.72
N SER A 466 6.95 19.23 11.78
CA SER A 466 8.18 18.43 11.81
C SER A 466 7.98 17.00 11.34
N LEU A 467 6.73 16.51 11.35
CA LEU A 467 6.38 15.15 10.98
C LEU A 467 6.34 14.94 9.47
N PHE A 468 5.83 15.93 8.74
CA PHE A 468 5.70 15.87 7.29
C PHE A 468 6.74 16.79 6.63
N SER A 469 7.46 16.27 5.69
CA SER A 469 8.47 17.01 4.93
C SER A 469 7.89 18.13 4.04
N THR A 470 6.56 18.26 3.94
CA THR A 470 5.89 19.27 3.10
C THR A 470 4.78 20.02 3.83
N ASN A 471 4.76 21.36 3.71
CA ASN A 471 3.73 22.25 4.29
C ASN A 471 2.30 22.01 3.76
N GLU A 472 2.14 21.39 2.60
CA GLU A 472 0.84 21.14 1.97
C GLU A 472 0.04 20.04 2.69
N LEU A 473 0.71 18.99 3.16
CA LEU A 473 0.09 17.90 3.92
C LEU A 473 -0.41 18.37 5.29
N SER A 474 0.33 19.29 5.93
CA SER A 474 -0.14 19.92 7.18
C SER A 474 -1.43 20.71 6.98
N LYS A 475 -1.55 21.44 5.88
CA LYS A 475 -2.77 22.22 5.55
C LYS A 475 -3.96 21.31 5.21
N MET A 476 -3.71 20.17 4.58
CA MET A 476 -4.74 19.18 4.24
C MET A 476 -5.27 18.50 5.50
N TYR A 477 -4.40 18.17 6.45
CA TYR A 477 -4.79 17.59 7.74
C TYR A 477 -5.66 18.56 8.58
N LEU A 478 -5.39 19.88 8.51
CA LEU A 478 -6.17 20.92 9.17
C LEU A 478 -7.57 21.14 8.58
N ARG A 479 -7.85 20.59 7.39
CA ARG A 479 -9.14 20.69 6.69
C ARG A 479 -10.03 19.45 6.82
N LEU A 480 -9.65 18.48 7.65
CA LEU A 480 -10.51 17.32 7.92
C LEU A 480 -11.84 17.79 8.54
N PRO A 481 -12.98 17.51 7.92
CA PRO A 481 -14.24 17.58 8.64
C PRO A 481 -14.17 16.51 9.71
N CYS A 482 -14.10 16.92 10.97
CA CYS A 482 -14.10 16.02 12.12
C CYS A 482 -15.52 15.54 12.40
N SER A 483 -16.11 14.82 11.44
CA SER A 483 -17.34 14.05 11.71
C SER A 483 -17.00 12.91 12.67
N ASP A 484 -17.93 12.58 13.55
CA ASP A 484 -17.76 11.46 14.47
C ASP A 484 -17.64 10.15 13.69
N TRP A 485 -16.71 9.31 14.10
CA TRP A 485 -16.38 8.08 13.39
C TRP A 485 -17.31 6.94 13.78
N CYS A 486 -18.17 6.46 12.87
CA CYS A 486 -18.95 5.26 13.05
C CYS A 486 -18.05 4.01 13.07
N ILE A 487 -18.00 3.31 14.22
CA ILE A 487 -17.10 2.16 14.46
C ILE A 487 -17.81 0.81 14.46
N SER A 488 -19.12 0.73 14.39
CA SER A 488 -19.84 -0.55 14.35
C SER A 488 -20.10 -1.03 12.92
N ARG A 489 -19.96 -2.35 12.71
CA ARG A 489 -20.20 -3.03 11.42
C ARG A 489 -21.02 -4.28 11.65
N GLN A 490 -22.06 -4.52 10.82
CA GLN A 490 -22.96 -5.66 10.90
C GLN A 490 -22.40 -6.89 10.16
N LEU A 491 -21.13 -7.17 10.45
CA LEU A 491 -20.39 -8.30 9.91
C LEU A 491 -20.29 -9.45 10.92
N TRP A 492 -19.88 -10.61 10.45
CA TRP A 492 -19.53 -11.73 11.33
C TRP A 492 -18.03 -11.81 11.62
N TRP A 493 -17.20 -11.29 10.73
CA TRP A 493 -15.74 -11.30 10.82
C TRP A 493 -15.21 -9.98 11.34
N GLY A 494 -14.54 -10.00 12.48
CA GLY A 494 -13.94 -8.85 13.16
C GLY A 494 -14.00 -8.97 14.67
N HIS A 495 -13.51 -7.95 15.38
CA HIS A 495 -13.60 -7.85 16.83
C HIS A 495 -15.04 -7.53 17.26
N GLN A 496 -15.66 -8.42 17.96
CA GLN A 496 -17.02 -8.18 18.50
C GLN A 496 -16.99 -7.03 19.51
N ILE A 497 -17.97 -6.14 19.43
CA ILE A 497 -18.08 -4.98 20.32
C ILE A 497 -18.24 -5.49 21.76
N PRO A 498 -17.37 -5.05 22.71
CA PRO A 498 -17.39 -5.53 24.10
C PRO A 498 -18.48 -4.79 24.92
N ALA A 499 -19.71 -4.83 24.43
CA ALA A 499 -20.87 -4.26 25.07
C ALA A 499 -21.91 -5.35 25.34
N TYR A 500 -22.53 -5.31 26.51
CA TYR A 500 -23.45 -6.31 27.01
C TYR A 500 -24.77 -5.69 27.40
N GLN A 501 -25.86 -6.25 26.98
CA GLN A 501 -27.18 -5.90 27.46
C GLN A 501 -27.45 -6.66 28.75
N VAL A 502 -27.71 -5.96 29.85
CA VAL A 502 -27.97 -6.58 31.17
C VAL A 502 -29.43 -6.42 31.51
N GLU A 503 -30.10 -7.52 31.82
CA GLU A 503 -31.45 -7.56 32.37
C GLU A 503 -31.41 -7.81 33.87
N PHE A 504 -32.03 -6.91 34.64
CA PHE A 504 -32.15 -7.06 36.10
C PHE A 504 -33.50 -7.72 36.43
N PRO A 505 -33.51 -9.00 36.92
CA PRO A 505 -34.74 -9.73 37.10
C PRO A 505 -35.67 -9.22 38.24
N ASN A 506 -35.24 -8.29 39.08
CA ASN A 506 -35.95 -7.91 40.32
C ASN A 506 -36.09 -6.39 40.58
N SER A 507 -36.10 -5.55 39.57
CA SER A 507 -36.44 -4.13 39.84
C SER A 507 -37.93 -3.87 39.78
N THR A 508 -38.60 -3.95 40.90
CA THR A 508 -40.04 -3.58 41.08
C THR A 508 -40.36 -2.11 40.86
N CYS A 509 -39.39 -1.26 40.52
CA CYS A 509 -39.57 0.18 40.37
C CYS A 509 -39.35 0.73 38.95
N CYS A 510 -38.90 -0.02 37.96
CA CYS A 510 -38.68 0.51 36.59
C CYS A 510 -39.02 -0.57 35.56
N SER A 511 -40.23 -0.50 35.02
CA SER A 511 -40.61 -1.29 33.88
C SER A 511 -39.71 -1.02 32.67
N GLY A 512 -38.86 -2.01 32.33
CA GLY A 512 -38.26 -2.10 31.00
C GLY A 512 -37.02 -1.26 30.71
N ARG A 513 -36.16 -0.91 31.71
CA ARG A 513 -34.85 -0.32 31.41
C ARG A 513 -33.84 -1.41 31.10
N THR A 514 -33.49 -1.52 29.84
CA THR A 514 -32.30 -2.28 29.38
C THR A 514 -31.10 -1.31 29.36
N ASP A 515 -30.21 -1.46 30.31
CA ASP A 515 -28.98 -0.66 30.32
C ASP A 515 -27.89 -1.44 29.61
N ILE A 516 -27.11 -0.76 28.79
CA ILE A 516 -25.97 -1.33 28.07
C ILE A 516 -24.73 -1.05 28.89
N TYR A 517 -24.02 -2.10 29.30
CA TYR A 517 -22.78 -1.99 30.06
C TYR A 517 -21.59 -2.38 29.19
N VAL A 518 -20.57 -1.50 29.17
CA VAL A 518 -19.25 -1.76 28.58
C VAL A 518 -18.32 -2.17 29.72
N ASN A 519 -17.87 -3.43 29.81
CA ASN A 519 -16.95 -3.84 30.86
C ASN A 519 -16.08 -5.05 30.46
N THR A 520 -14.79 -4.98 30.79
CA THR A 520 -13.82 -6.08 30.68
C THR A 520 -13.81 -7.01 31.88
N HIS A 521 -14.33 -6.59 33.05
CA HIS A 521 -14.21 -7.29 34.33
C HIS A 521 -15.57 -7.69 34.89
N MET A 522 -16.21 -8.64 34.24
CA MET A 522 -17.50 -9.20 34.67
C MET A 522 -17.45 -9.96 35.99
N HIS A 523 -16.34 -10.02 36.70
CA HIS A 523 -16.20 -10.74 37.97
C HIS A 523 -16.47 -9.90 39.21
N VAL A 524 -16.81 -8.60 39.11
CA VAL A 524 -16.88 -7.69 40.28
C VAL A 524 -18.28 -7.49 40.83
N PHE A 525 -19.35 -7.94 40.19
CA PHE A 525 -20.71 -7.88 40.77
C PHE A 525 -21.10 -9.17 41.52
N ILE A 526 -20.40 -9.42 42.62
CA ILE A 526 -20.78 -10.45 43.59
C ILE A 526 -21.93 -9.89 44.43
N GLY A 527 -23.13 -10.34 44.19
CA GLY A 527 -24.29 -10.02 45.03
C GLY A 527 -25.66 -9.96 44.38
N TYR A 528 -25.73 -9.85 43.06
CA TYR A 528 -26.99 -9.93 42.33
C TYR A 528 -26.92 -11.02 41.26
N THR A 529 -28.01 -11.78 41.14
CA THR A 529 -28.12 -12.78 40.05
C THR A 529 -28.27 -12.01 38.74
N ILE A 530 -27.15 -11.80 38.02
CA ILE A 530 -27.12 -11.17 36.71
C ILE A 530 -27.40 -12.25 35.67
N ILE A 531 -28.51 -12.15 34.99
CA ILE A 531 -28.75 -12.93 33.79
C ILE A 531 -28.10 -12.18 32.64
N LEU A 532 -26.92 -12.64 32.21
CA LEU A 532 -26.27 -12.16 31.01
C LEU A 532 -27.14 -12.44 29.80
N SER A 533 -27.67 -11.41 29.20
CA SER A 533 -28.55 -11.67 28.10
C SER A 533 -27.87 -11.68 26.75
N VAL A 534 -27.25 -10.72 26.25
CA VAL A 534 -26.73 -10.75 24.85
C VAL A 534 -25.55 -9.80 24.67
N THR A 535 -24.45 -10.30 24.11
CA THR A 535 -23.40 -9.44 23.57
C THR A 535 -23.88 -8.70 22.33
N ASP A 536 -23.41 -7.46 22.11
CA ASP A 536 -23.71 -6.73 20.89
C ASP A 536 -23.27 -7.58 19.67
N PRO A 537 -24.17 -7.83 18.70
CA PRO A 537 -23.85 -8.72 17.56
C PRO A 537 -22.87 -8.11 16.57
N ASP A 538 -22.70 -6.80 16.60
CA ASP A 538 -21.86 -6.04 15.68
C ASP A 538 -20.37 -6.23 16.01
N VAL A 539 -19.54 -5.99 15.01
CA VAL A 539 -18.09 -5.97 15.16
C VAL A 539 -17.54 -4.56 14.95
N LEU A 540 -16.35 -4.30 15.47
CA LEU A 540 -15.64 -3.04 15.28
C LEU A 540 -15.14 -2.89 13.85
N ASP A 541 -15.10 -1.66 13.37
CA ASP A 541 -14.40 -1.27 12.17
C ASP A 541 -12.93 -1.72 12.22
N THR A 542 -12.42 -2.30 11.13
CA THR A 542 -11.03 -2.76 11.03
C THR A 542 -10.03 -1.64 11.33
N TRP A 543 -10.35 -0.39 10.98
CA TRP A 543 -9.51 0.77 11.24
C TRP A 543 -9.36 1.08 12.73
N PHE A 544 -10.29 0.63 13.59
CA PHE A 544 -10.16 0.77 15.04
C PHE A 544 -9.00 -0.07 15.56
N SER A 545 -8.93 -1.35 15.22
CA SER A 545 -7.82 -2.22 15.59
C SER A 545 -6.52 -1.82 14.88
N SER A 546 -6.58 -1.51 13.57
CA SER A 546 -5.40 -1.08 12.80
C SER A 546 -4.80 0.23 13.33
N GLY A 547 -5.62 1.13 13.88
CA GLY A 547 -5.18 2.36 14.52
C GLY A 547 -4.39 2.16 15.82
N LEU A 548 -4.54 1.00 16.46
CA LEU A 548 -3.78 0.64 17.67
C LEU A 548 -2.42 -0.01 17.36
N PHE A 549 -2.16 -0.35 16.09
CA PHE A 549 -1.04 -1.18 15.67
C PHE A 549 0.32 -0.74 16.24
N PRO A 550 0.71 0.55 16.23
CA PRO A 550 2.03 0.99 16.69
C PRO A 550 2.39 0.63 18.15
N PHE A 551 1.40 0.49 19.01
CA PHE A 551 1.61 0.17 20.44
C PHE A 551 1.03 -1.17 20.85
N ALA A 552 -0.04 -1.63 20.21
CA ALA A 552 -0.59 -2.96 20.49
C ALA A 552 0.37 -4.10 20.08
N MET A 553 1.12 -3.94 18.97
CA MET A 553 2.15 -4.91 18.56
C MET A 553 3.31 -5.01 19.55
N LEU A 554 3.52 -3.99 20.40
CA LEU A 554 4.54 -3.95 21.44
C LEU A 554 4.02 -4.43 22.81
N GLY A 555 2.75 -4.88 22.87
CA GLY A 555 2.15 -5.50 24.04
C GLY A 555 1.27 -4.59 24.88
N TRP A 556 0.99 -3.34 24.46
CA TRP A 556 0.02 -2.51 25.15
C TRP A 556 -1.33 -3.24 25.31
N PRO A 557 -2.05 -3.15 26.44
CA PRO A 557 -1.93 -2.17 27.55
C PRO A 557 -0.87 -2.50 28.61
N GLU A 558 -0.23 -3.66 28.54
CA GLU A 558 0.80 -4.06 29.50
C GLU A 558 2.10 -3.27 29.26
N GLN A 559 2.83 -2.95 30.35
CA GLN A 559 4.10 -2.24 30.28
C GLN A 559 5.24 -3.21 29.95
N THR A 560 5.24 -3.73 28.73
CA THR A 560 6.27 -4.66 28.27
C THR A 560 7.62 -3.97 28.05
N THR A 561 8.69 -4.76 28.05
CA THR A 561 10.05 -4.27 27.71
C THR A 561 10.11 -3.68 26.30
N ASP A 562 9.40 -4.29 25.35
CA ASP A 562 9.34 -3.81 23.96
C ASP A 562 8.62 -2.47 23.87
N LEU A 563 7.49 -2.29 24.57
CA LEU A 563 6.80 -1.01 24.64
C LEU A 563 7.69 0.10 25.22
N GLN A 564 8.39 -0.17 26.33
CA GLN A 564 9.28 0.80 26.96
C GLN A 564 10.49 1.17 26.11
N CYS A 565 11.05 0.22 25.34
CA CYS A 565 12.25 0.44 24.55
C CYS A 565 11.97 1.03 23.16
N PHE A 566 10.85 0.68 22.53
CA PHE A 566 10.61 0.91 21.10
C PHE A 566 9.44 1.83 20.80
N TYR A 567 8.61 2.19 21.79
CA TYR A 567 7.55 3.16 21.61
C TYR A 567 7.99 4.56 22.07
N PRO A 568 7.71 5.63 21.32
CA PRO A 568 7.10 5.67 20.00
C PRO A 568 8.02 5.15 18.89
N SER A 569 7.44 4.60 17.81
CA SER A 569 8.16 4.14 16.64
C SER A 569 9.02 5.25 16.04
N SER A 570 10.16 4.90 15.42
CA SER A 570 11.07 5.91 14.86
C SER A 570 10.48 6.54 13.59
N ILE A 571 9.93 5.72 12.72
CA ILE A 571 9.31 6.14 11.45
C ILE A 571 8.05 5.30 11.22
N LEU A 572 7.05 5.92 10.63
CA LEU A 572 5.97 5.25 9.92
C LEU A 572 6.15 5.49 8.43
N GLU A 573 6.20 4.43 7.62
CA GLU A 573 6.24 4.50 6.17
C GLU A 573 4.91 3.98 5.60
N THR A 574 4.30 4.71 4.66
CA THR A 574 3.04 4.27 4.04
C THR A 574 2.73 5.04 2.76
N GLY A 575 1.76 4.54 1.98
CA GLY A 575 1.21 5.24 0.82
C GLY A 575 0.45 6.51 1.21
N SER A 576 0.55 7.53 0.36
CA SER A 576 -0.10 8.83 0.58
C SER A 576 -1.64 8.74 0.68
N ASP A 577 -2.26 7.69 0.13
CA ASP A 577 -3.71 7.43 0.22
C ASP A 577 -4.15 6.95 1.61
N LEU A 578 -3.24 6.57 2.50
CA LEU A 578 -3.55 6.10 3.85
C LEU A 578 -3.45 7.19 4.94
N ILE A 579 -3.17 8.44 4.57
CA ILE A 579 -3.05 9.54 5.54
C ILE A 579 -4.29 9.65 6.43
N PHE A 580 -5.48 9.68 5.85
CA PHE A 580 -6.73 9.83 6.59
C PHE A 580 -7.24 8.52 7.18
N PHE A 581 -7.10 7.43 6.41
CA PHE A 581 -7.61 6.13 6.82
C PHE A 581 -6.86 5.56 8.02
N TRP A 582 -5.53 5.73 8.05
CA TRP A 582 -4.68 5.06 9.01
C TRP A 582 -3.85 6.01 9.87
N VAL A 583 -3.07 6.91 9.26
CA VAL A 583 -2.14 7.79 9.99
C VAL A 583 -2.89 8.69 10.99
N ALA A 584 -3.96 9.35 10.54
CA ALA A 584 -4.76 10.23 11.39
C ALA A 584 -5.36 9.48 12.58
N ARG A 585 -5.92 8.29 12.35
CA ARG A 585 -6.53 7.45 13.40
C ARG A 585 -5.48 6.93 14.38
N MET A 586 -4.29 6.51 13.92
CA MET A 586 -3.19 6.15 14.81
C MET A 586 -2.75 7.30 15.71
N VAL A 587 -2.67 8.52 15.17
CA VAL A 587 -2.29 9.71 15.94
C VAL A 587 -3.34 10.03 17.00
N MET A 588 -4.62 10.04 16.63
CA MET A 588 -5.71 10.32 17.60
C MET A 588 -5.75 9.28 18.71
N LEU A 589 -5.81 7.98 18.34
CA LEU A 589 -5.90 6.90 19.32
C LEU A 589 -4.63 6.77 20.15
N GLY A 590 -3.45 6.88 19.53
CA GLY A 590 -2.17 6.81 20.23
C GLY A 590 -2.01 7.92 21.26
N THR A 591 -2.31 9.16 20.89
CA THR A 591 -2.24 10.32 21.81
C THR A 591 -3.23 10.17 22.95
N GLU A 592 -4.46 9.75 22.67
CA GLU A 592 -5.49 9.60 23.71
C GLU A 592 -5.21 8.45 24.69
N LEU A 593 -4.81 7.28 24.18
CA LEU A 593 -4.66 6.07 24.97
C LEU A 593 -3.30 5.95 25.68
N THR A 594 -2.24 6.54 25.11
CA THR A 594 -0.87 6.41 25.66
C THR A 594 -0.29 7.72 26.16
N GLY A 595 -0.93 8.86 25.89
CA GLY A 595 -0.40 10.19 26.19
C GLY A 595 0.79 10.61 25.33
N GLN A 596 1.15 9.81 24.32
CA GLN A 596 2.29 10.03 23.44
C GLN A 596 1.92 9.82 21.97
N LEU A 597 2.72 10.40 21.10
CA LEU A 597 2.61 10.17 19.67
C LEU A 597 3.06 8.76 19.31
N PRO A 598 2.40 8.09 18.36
CA PRO A 598 2.74 6.73 18.00
C PRO A 598 4.07 6.59 17.22
N PHE A 599 4.56 7.66 16.60
CA PHE A 599 5.79 7.67 15.80
C PHE A 599 6.42 9.07 15.75
N LYS A 600 7.74 9.12 15.49
CA LYS A 600 8.51 10.37 15.45
C LYS A 600 8.49 11.05 14.09
N GLN A 601 8.35 10.30 13.01
CA GLN A 601 8.31 10.77 11.61
C GLN A 601 7.35 9.95 10.78
N VAL A 602 6.80 10.55 9.73
CA VAL A 602 6.00 9.87 8.69
C VAL A 602 6.66 10.07 7.34
N LEU A 603 6.95 8.98 6.68
CA LEU A 603 7.46 8.93 5.31
C LEU A 603 6.34 8.46 4.38
N LEU A 604 5.95 9.32 3.45
CA LEU A 604 4.90 9.02 2.50
C LEU A 604 5.51 8.73 1.13
N HIS A 605 5.11 7.62 0.54
CA HIS A 605 5.43 7.34 -0.86
C HIS A 605 4.23 7.52 -1.78
N SER A 606 4.51 7.82 -3.04
CA SER A 606 3.52 7.91 -4.11
C SER A 606 3.04 6.51 -4.53
N LEU A 607 1.86 6.44 -5.15
CA LEU A 607 1.25 5.16 -5.53
C LEU A 607 1.95 4.53 -6.74
N VAL A 608 2.07 3.20 -6.71
CA VAL A 608 2.51 2.44 -7.88
C VAL A 608 1.33 2.28 -8.85
N ARG A 609 1.53 2.75 -10.07
CA ARG A 609 0.57 2.66 -11.18
C ARG A 609 1.05 1.68 -12.25
N ASP A 610 0.13 1.21 -13.04
CA ASP A 610 0.46 0.43 -14.23
C ASP A 610 1.10 1.35 -15.31
N ARG A 611 1.63 0.75 -16.37
CA ARG A 611 2.26 1.50 -17.47
C ARG A 611 1.33 2.49 -18.19
N HIS A 612 0.03 2.43 -17.93
CA HIS A 612 -0.99 3.34 -18.49
C HIS A 612 -1.38 4.44 -17.49
N GLY A 613 -0.69 4.55 -16.36
CA GLY A 613 -0.97 5.53 -15.32
C GLY A 613 -2.20 5.22 -14.46
N ARG A 614 -2.77 4.01 -14.53
CA ARG A 614 -3.94 3.62 -13.72
C ARG A 614 -3.48 3.03 -12.39
N LYS A 615 -4.18 3.36 -11.30
CA LYS A 615 -3.95 2.75 -9.99
C LYS A 615 -4.07 1.23 -10.09
N MET A 616 -3.09 0.50 -9.55
CA MET A 616 -3.17 -0.95 -9.45
C MET A 616 -4.23 -1.35 -8.43
N SER A 617 -5.20 -2.14 -8.85
CA SER A 617 -6.23 -2.69 -7.97
C SER A 617 -6.64 -4.10 -8.39
N LYS A 618 -7.00 -4.92 -7.40
CA LYS A 618 -7.46 -6.29 -7.65
C LYS A 618 -8.76 -6.31 -8.48
N SER A 619 -9.61 -5.29 -8.35
CA SER A 619 -10.84 -5.14 -9.12
C SER A 619 -10.61 -4.82 -10.59
N LEU A 620 -9.52 -4.13 -10.93
CA LEU A 620 -9.15 -3.84 -12.33
C LEU A 620 -8.36 -4.98 -12.99
N GLY A 621 -7.90 -5.98 -12.22
CA GLY A 621 -7.11 -7.09 -12.75
C GLY A 621 -5.73 -6.68 -13.29
N ASN A 622 -5.25 -5.47 -12.98
CA ASN A 622 -3.95 -4.94 -13.39
C ASN A 622 -2.86 -5.07 -12.30
N VAL A 623 -3.13 -5.85 -11.27
CA VAL A 623 -2.20 -6.13 -10.18
C VAL A 623 -1.13 -7.12 -10.65
N ILE A 624 0.14 -6.80 -10.39
CA ILE A 624 1.28 -7.68 -10.64
C ILE A 624 1.76 -8.23 -9.29
N ASP A 625 1.82 -9.56 -9.18
CA ASP A 625 2.41 -10.25 -8.03
C ASP A 625 3.94 -10.09 -8.06
N PRO A 626 4.59 -9.67 -6.97
CA PRO A 626 6.05 -9.58 -6.91
C PRO A 626 6.75 -10.89 -7.27
N LEU A 627 6.19 -12.03 -6.92
CA LEU A 627 6.76 -13.35 -7.25
C LEU A 627 6.78 -13.61 -8.75
N ASP A 628 5.81 -13.09 -9.51
CA ASP A 628 5.79 -13.20 -10.96
C ASP A 628 6.94 -12.43 -11.62
N VAL A 629 7.40 -11.34 -11.00
CA VAL A 629 8.57 -10.59 -11.45
C VAL A 629 9.87 -11.28 -11.02
N ILE A 630 9.89 -11.81 -9.80
CA ILE A 630 11.08 -12.49 -9.24
C ILE A 630 11.39 -13.77 -10.01
N HIS A 631 10.40 -14.63 -10.19
CA HIS A 631 10.57 -15.96 -10.80
C HIS A 631 10.37 -16.00 -12.30
N GLY A 632 9.72 -14.96 -12.87
CA GLY A 632 9.21 -14.98 -14.22
C GLY A 632 7.92 -15.80 -14.33
N VAL A 633 7.08 -15.46 -15.26
CA VAL A 633 5.79 -16.12 -15.48
C VAL A 633 5.38 -16.06 -16.95
N SER A 634 4.84 -17.14 -17.51
CA SER A 634 4.31 -17.16 -18.87
C SER A 634 2.98 -16.41 -18.97
N LEU A 635 2.61 -15.97 -20.17
CA LEU A 635 1.32 -15.30 -20.41
C LEU A 635 0.15 -16.22 -20.07
N GLU A 636 0.25 -17.51 -20.38
CA GLU A 636 -0.79 -18.50 -20.08
C GLU A 636 -1.06 -18.57 -18.57
N ARG A 637 0.00 -18.64 -17.76
CA ARG A 637 -0.14 -18.71 -16.30
C ARG A 637 -0.66 -17.40 -15.71
N LEU A 638 -0.30 -16.23 -16.26
CA LEU A 638 -0.89 -14.95 -15.88
C LEU A 638 -2.41 -14.94 -16.11
N GLN A 639 -2.85 -15.44 -17.27
CA GLN A 639 -4.26 -15.52 -17.61
C GLN A 639 -5.02 -16.55 -16.77
N GLU A 640 -4.38 -17.65 -16.36
CA GLU A 640 -4.96 -18.61 -15.42
C GLU A 640 -5.19 -17.97 -14.05
N LYS A 641 -4.21 -17.23 -13.52
CA LYS A 641 -4.37 -16.48 -12.25
C LYS A 641 -5.57 -15.52 -12.28
N VAL A 642 -5.82 -14.86 -13.41
CA VAL A 642 -7.02 -14.01 -13.58
C VAL A 642 -8.30 -14.83 -13.52
N LYS A 643 -8.32 -16.03 -14.11
CA LYS A 643 -9.49 -16.93 -14.08
C LYS A 643 -9.74 -17.49 -12.67
N GLU A 644 -8.67 -17.83 -11.93
CA GLU A 644 -8.72 -18.32 -10.55
C GLU A 644 -9.15 -17.22 -9.58
N GLY A 645 -8.90 -15.95 -9.92
CA GLY A 645 -9.19 -14.78 -9.11
C GLY A 645 -10.69 -14.49 -8.94
N ASN A 646 -10.99 -13.52 -8.07
CA ASN A 646 -12.36 -13.13 -7.70
C ASN A 646 -12.94 -11.99 -8.57
N LEU A 647 -12.42 -11.79 -9.80
CA LEU A 647 -12.93 -10.81 -10.74
C LEU A 647 -14.29 -11.21 -11.32
N ASP A 648 -15.12 -10.21 -11.62
CA ASP A 648 -16.34 -10.43 -12.39
C ASP A 648 -16.01 -11.04 -13.77
N PRO A 649 -16.81 -11.96 -14.32
CA PRO A 649 -16.57 -12.57 -15.62
C PRO A 649 -16.33 -11.58 -16.77
N ARG A 650 -16.96 -10.39 -16.72
CA ARG A 650 -16.76 -9.32 -17.72
C ARG A 650 -15.42 -8.63 -17.55
N GLU A 651 -15.04 -8.34 -16.31
CA GLU A 651 -13.74 -7.74 -15.97
C GLU A 651 -12.58 -8.69 -16.28
N ARG A 652 -12.77 -10.02 -16.14
CA ARG A 652 -11.75 -11.02 -16.51
C ARG A 652 -11.32 -10.92 -17.97
N LEU A 653 -12.27 -10.74 -18.88
CA LEU A 653 -11.97 -10.62 -20.33
C LEU A 653 -11.13 -9.36 -20.59
N VAL A 654 -11.49 -8.24 -19.96
CA VAL A 654 -10.75 -6.98 -20.09
C VAL A 654 -9.33 -7.12 -19.50
N ALA A 655 -9.20 -7.74 -18.33
CA ALA A 655 -7.91 -7.98 -17.67
C ALA A 655 -7.01 -8.91 -18.50
N MET A 656 -7.55 -9.99 -19.06
CA MET A 656 -6.80 -10.93 -19.91
C MET A 656 -6.32 -10.28 -21.21
N GLU A 657 -7.14 -9.41 -21.82
CA GLU A 657 -6.74 -8.68 -23.02
C GLU A 657 -5.66 -7.63 -22.72
N ALA A 658 -5.76 -6.93 -21.57
CA ALA A 658 -4.73 -6.02 -21.10
C ALA A 658 -3.40 -6.75 -20.86
N GLN A 659 -3.42 -7.91 -20.19
CA GLN A 659 -2.22 -8.73 -19.99
C GLN A 659 -1.58 -9.22 -21.29
N ARG A 660 -2.39 -9.63 -22.28
CA ARG A 660 -1.89 -10.02 -23.62
C ARG A 660 -1.16 -8.87 -24.30
N LYS A 661 -1.70 -7.66 -24.18
CA LYS A 661 -1.11 -6.45 -24.76
C LYS A 661 0.15 -6.00 -24.02
N ASP A 662 0.13 -6.09 -22.69
CA ASP A 662 1.21 -5.59 -21.84
C ASP A 662 2.38 -6.57 -21.71
N PHE A 663 2.09 -7.88 -21.69
CA PHE A 663 3.05 -8.95 -21.50
C PHE A 663 2.90 -10.06 -22.56
N PRO A 664 3.10 -9.78 -23.85
CA PRO A 664 2.82 -10.74 -24.92
C PRO A 664 3.68 -12.03 -24.84
N LYS A 665 4.82 -11.98 -24.17
CA LYS A 665 5.71 -13.13 -23.91
C LYS A 665 5.75 -13.53 -22.43
N GLY A 666 4.83 -13.01 -21.59
CA GLY A 666 4.90 -13.12 -20.14
C GLY A 666 5.89 -12.14 -19.52
N ILE A 667 6.18 -12.33 -18.23
CA ILE A 667 7.14 -11.54 -17.47
C ILE A 667 8.44 -12.34 -17.32
N PRO A 668 9.59 -11.82 -17.77
CA PRO A 668 10.86 -12.53 -17.64
C PRO A 668 11.28 -12.60 -16.16
N GLN A 669 12.03 -13.64 -15.79
CA GLN A 669 12.63 -13.74 -14.46
C GLN A 669 13.61 -12.59 -14.22
N CYS A 670 13.41 -11.80 -13.15
CA CYS A 670 14.28 -10.68 -12.82
C CYS A 670 15.12 -10.91 -11.54
N GLY A 671 14.55 -11.61 -10.56
CA GLY A 671 15.15 -11.81 -9.25
C GLY A 671 14.75 -10.72 -8.26
N THR A 672 14.90 -11.04 -6.97
CA THR A 672 14.51 -10.18 -5.84
C THR A 672 15.33 -8.90 -5.78
N ASP A 673 16.66 -9.01 -5.88
CA ASP A 673 17.55 -7.85 -5.76
C ASP A 673 17.32 -6.82 -6.88
N ALA A 674 17.08 -7.29 -8.09
CA ALA A 674 16.76 -6.43 -9.23
C ALA A 674 15.44 -5.70 -9.04
N LEU A 675 14.41 -6.37 -8.52
CA LEU A 675 13.12 -5.76 -8.22
C LEU A 675 13.24 -4.70 -7.13
N ARG A 676 13.90 -5.00 -6.01
CA ARG A 676 14.11 -4.09 -4.89
C ARG A 676 14.87 -2.83 -5.32
N PHE A 677 15.97 -3.02 -6.06
CA PHE A 677 16.78 -1.90 -6.56
C PHE A 677 15.97 -1.01 -7.52
N ALA A 678 15.19 -1.59 -8.42
CA ALA A 678 14.33 -0.84 -9.33
C ALA A 678 13.26 -0.04 -8.58
N LEU A 679 12.62 -0.62 -7.57
CA LEU A 679 11.61 0.06 -6.75
C LEU A 679 12.20 1.25 -6.00
N CYS A 680 13.36 1.10 -5.35
CA CYS A 680 14.05 2.17 -4.63
C CYS A 680 14.69 3.23 -5.54
N SER A 681 14.79 2.99 -6.86
CA SER A 681 15.35 3.94 -7.83
C SER A 681 14.35 5.00 -8.29
N HIS A 682 13.09 4.90 -7.85
CA HIS A 682 12.08 5.92 -8.13
C HIS A 682 12.06 7.00 -7.04
N LYS A 683 11.75 8.25 -7.46
CA LYS A 683 11.49 9.32 -6.51
C LYS A 683 10.22 9.00 -5.72
N MET A 684 10.34 8.94 -4.41
CA MET A 684 9.24 8.51 -3.54
C MET A 684 8.14 9.55 -3.39
N GLN A 685 8.49 10.83 -3.44
CA GLN A 685 7.56 11.95 -3.24
C GLN A 685 7.36 12.72 -4.54
N GLY A 686 6.12 13.10 -4.83
CA GLY A 686 5.73 13.87 -6.01
C GLY A 686 4.81 13.11 -6.94
N GLU A 687 5.28 12.75 -8.12
CA GLU A 687 4.48 12.03 -9.12
C GLU A 687 4.33 10.54 -8.79
N ASP A 688 3.23 9.94 -9.24
CA ASP A 688 3.00 8.51 -9.09
C ASP A 688 4.06 7.67 -9.83
N ILE A 689 4.39 6.51 -9.24
CA ILE A 689 5.44 5.63 -9.73
C ILE A 689 4.90 4.72 -10.83
N SER A 690 5.36 4.92 -12.06
CA SER A 690 5.08 4.00 -13.17
C SER A 690 6.22 2.99 -13.31
N LEU A 691 6.06 1.79 -12.72
CA LEU A 691 7.08 0.74 -12.79
C LEU A 691 6.94 -0.06 -14.08
N SER A 692 8.00 -0.12 -14.87
CA SER A 692 8.09 -0.93 -16.08
C SER A 692 8.96 -2.17 -15.85
N ILE A 693 8.54 -3.32 -16.35
CA ILE A 693 9.32 -4.58 -16.25
C ILE A 693 10.67 -4.46 -16.96
N SER A 694 10.78 -3.64 -17.99
CA SER A 694 12.08 -3.37 -18.65
C SER A 694 13.09 -2.68 -17.74
N GLN A 695 12.65 -1.79 -16.84
CA GLN A 695 13.52 -1.19 -15.84
C GLN A 695 14.04 -2.24 -14.84
N VAL A 696 13.15 -3.13 -14.37
CA VAL A 696 13.57 -4.23 -13.47
C VAL A 696 14.56 -5.15 -14.17
N LEU A 697 14.36 -5.45 -15.47
CA LEU A 697 15.28 -6.24 -16.26
C LEU A 697 16.66 -5.56 -16.41
N SER A 698 16.68 -4.24 -16.58
CA SER A 698 17.95 -3.47 -16.59
C SER A 698 18.71 -3.60 -15.27
N CYS A 699 18.00 -3.60 -14.13
CA CYS A 699 18.61 -3.87 -12.82
C CYS A 699 19.15 -5.30 -12.69
N ARG A 700 18.51 -6.29 -13.34
CA ARG A 700 19.06 -7.65 -13.42
C ARG A 700 20.38 -7.67 -14.22
N HIS A 701 20.48 -6.90 -15.30
CA HIS A 701 21.74 -6.75 -16.03
C HIS A 701 22.82 -6.11 -15.17
N PHE A 702 22.45 -5.16 -14.31
CA PHE A 702 23.37 -4.60 -13.33
C PHE A 702 23.85 -5.67 -12.33
N CYS A 703 22.99 -6.55 -11.82
CA CYS A 703 23.42 -7.70 -11.00
C CYS A 703 24.44 -8.57 -11.74
N ASN A 704 24.22 -8.84 -13.02
CA ASN A 704 25.20 -9.60 -13.80
C ASN A 704 26.53 -8.84 -13.98
N LYS A 705 26.50 -7.52 -14.12
CA LYS A 705 27.71 -6.70 -14.18
C LYS A 705 28.50 -6.80 -12.85
N MET A 706 27.83 -6.71 -11.71
CA MET A 706 28.43 -6.96 -10.38
C MET A 706 29.08 -8.34 -10.28
N TRP A 707 28.37 -9.36 -10.78
CA TRP A 707 28.85 -10.73 -10.82
C TRP A 707 30.13 -10.89 -11.62
N GLN A 708 30.20 -10.31 -12.82
CA GLN A 708 31.41 -10.38 -13.67
C GLN A 708 32.58 -9.56 -13.07
N THR A 709 32.27 -8.42 -12.43
CA THR A 709 33.27 -7.62 -11.71
C THR A 709 33.94 -8.44 -10.60
N LEU A 710 33.14 -9.15 -9.79
CA LEU A 710 33.72 -10.00 -8.75
C LEU A 710 34.53 -11.16 -9.35
N LYS A 711 34.04 -11.81 -10.39
CA LYS A 711 34.83 -12.88 -11.06
C LYS A 711 36.20 -12.39 -11.52
N PHE A 712 36.26 -11.21 -12.11
CA PHE A 712 37.51 -10.57 -12.47
C PHE A 712 38.38 -10.30 -11.24
N THR A 713 37.82 -9.70 -10.20
CA THR A 713 38.52 -9.37 -8.96
C THR A 713 39.08 -10.62 -8.28
N LEU A 714 38.33 -11.71 -8.19
CA LEU A 714 38.81 -12.98 -7.62
C LEU A 714 39.91 -13.61 -8.47
N GLY A 715 39.82 -13.51 -9.80
CA GLY A 715 40.87 -13.98 -10.70
C GLY A 715 42.20 -13.25 -10.54
N VAL A 716 42.14 -11.95 -10.19
CA VAL A 716 43.34 -11.13 -9.94
C VAL A 716 43.92 -11.35 -8.55
N LEU A 717 43.06 -11.56 -7.53
CA LEU A 717 43.49 -11.80 -6.15
C LEU A 717 44.30 -13.08 -6.02
N GLY A 718 43.99 -14.18 -6.72
CA GLY A 718 44.71 -15.43 -6.76
C GLY A 718 45.13 -15.95 -5.36
N ASP A 719 45.92 -17.00 -5.33
CA ASP A 719 46.31 -17.64 -4.07
C ASP A 719 47.41 -16.88 -3.27
N ASN A 720 48.08 -15.88 -3.87
CA ASN A 720 49.32 -15.27 -3.32
C ASN A 720 49.30 -13.76 -3.09
N THR A 721 48.18 -13.07 -3.41
CA THR A 721 48.07 -11.59 -3.25
C THR A 721 47.10 -11.22 -2.15
N THR A 722 47.60 -10.87 -0.96
CA THR A 722 46.78 -10.27 0.10
C THR A 722 46.76 -8.75 -0.07
N PRO A 723 45.54 -8.13 -0.07
CA PRO A 723 45.43 -6.68 -0.08
C PRO A 723 46.14 -6.05 1.13
N VAL A 724 46.92 -5.00 0.89
CA VAL A 724 47.63 -4.28 1.97
C VAL A 724 46.78 -3.22 2.60
N ALA A 725 46.90 -3.06 3.91
CA ALA A 725 46.11 -2.07 4.68
C ALA A 725 46.62 -0.63 4.48
N THR A 726 47.90 -0.45 4.12
CA THR A 726 48.49 0.87 3.89
C THR A 726 49.01 0.97 2.45
N LEU A 727 48.40 1.90 1.71
CA LEU A 727 48.78 2.20 0.33
C LEU A 727 50.08 3.05 0.33
N GLY A 728 51.11 2.62 -0.41
CA GLY A 728 52.34 3.38 -0.64
C GLY A 728 52.13 4.51 -1.68
N GLU A 729 53.10 4.69 -2.59
CA GLU A 729 52.91 5.60 -3.73
C GLU A 729 51.78 5.13 -4.62
N VAL A 730 50.80 6.05 -4.84
CA VAL A 730 49.51 5.78 -5.51
C VAL A 730 49.48 6.56 -6.82
N HIS A 731 49.14 5.90 -7.93
CA HIS A 731 49.00 6.51 -9.25
C HIS A 731 47.83 7.51 -9.27
N SER A 732 47.84 8.44 -10.23
CA SER A 732 46.76 9.46 -10.32
C SER A 732 45.38 8.89 -10.49
N LEU A 733 45.19 7.80 -11.23
CA LEU A 733 43.88 7.14 -11.40
C LEU A 733 43.44 6.31 -10.17
N ASP A 734 44.40 5.80 -9.41
CA ASP A 734 44.11 5.18 -8.11
C ASP A 734 43.54 6.22 -7.11
N ARG A 735 44.12 7.40 -7.08
CA ARG A 735 43.60 8.53 -6.28
C ARG A 735 42.22 8.99 -6.75
N TRP A 736 42.04 9.01 -8.08
CA TRP A 736 40.74 9.39 -8.66
C TRP A 736 39.63 8.42 -8.24
N ILE A 737 39.81 7.09 -8.35
CA ILE A 737 38.78 6.13 -7.99
C ILE A 737 38.49 6.15 -6.48
N CYS A 738 39.50 6.34 -5.63
CA CYS A 738 39.30 6.53 -4.19
C CYS A 738 38.53 7.79 -3.89
N SER A 739 38.79 8.91 -4.58
CA SER A 739 38.03 10.15 -4.47
C SER A 739 36.57 9.98 -4.93
N ARG A 740 36.35 9.23 -6.04
CA ARG A 740 34.96 8.88 -6.49
C ARG A 740 34.23 8.04 -5.48
N LEU A 741 34.89 7.05 -4.88
CA LEU A 741 34.31 6.23 -3.82
C LEU A 741 33.92 7.11 -2.61
N TYR A 742 34.82 7.98 -2.15
CA TYR A 742 34.55 8.91 -1.05
C TYR A 742 33.33 9.79 -1.34
N SER A 743 33.26 10.41 -2.54
CA SER A 743 32.11 11.24 -2.94
C SER A 743 30.81 10.45 -2.94
N THR A 744 30.85 9.19 -3.42
CA THR A 744 29.67 8.31 -3.44
C THR A 744 29.21 7.97 -2.02
N VAL A 745 30.14 7.67 -1.09
CA VAL A 745 29.79 7.40 0.31
C VAL A 745 29.15 8.62 0.95
N ALA A 746 29.71 9.82 0.76
CA ALA A 746 29.18 11.06 1.32
C ALA A 746 27.77 11.39 0.74
N GLU A 747 27.59 11.20 -0.56
CA GLU A 747 26.28 11.38 -1.23
C GLU A 747 25.25 10.38 -0.70
N CYS A 748 25.61 9.09 -0.57
CA CYS A 748 24.73 8.09 0.02
C CYS A 748 24.37 8.42 1.47
N GLU A 749 25.33 8.89 2.28
CA GLU A 749 25.11 9.26 3.66
C GLU A 749 24.09 10.40 3.77
N GLN A 750 24.26 11.47 2.98
CA GLN A 750 23.34 12.61 2.93
C GLN A 750 21.95 12.20 2.43
N ALA A 751 21.86 11.46 1.33
CA ALA A 751 20.60 11.08 0.71
C ALA A 751 19.77 10.13 1.58
N PHE A 752 20.39 9.29 2.37
CA PHE A 752 19.68 8.48 3.37
C PHE A 752 19.10 9.30 4.53
N GLU A 753 19.77 10.37 4.97
CA GLU A 753 19.24 11.23 6.03
C GLU A 753 18.04 12.06 5.54
N THR A 754 17.96 12.33 4.23
CA THR A 754 16.82 12.99 3.58
C THR A 754 15.78 12.01 3.01
N TYR A 755 15.99 10.70 3.17
CA TYR A 755 15.14 9.62 2.62
C TYR A 755 15.04 9.62 1.08
N GLU A 756 16.03 10.17 0.38
CA GLU A 756 16.11 10.21 -1.08
C GLU A 756 16.78 8.95 -1.64
N LEU A 757 16.15 7.78 -1.47
CA LEU A 757 16.73 6.49 -1.85
C LEU A 757 17.09 6.39 -3.33
N HIS A 758 16.37 7.10 -4.21
CA HIS A 758 16.67 7.17 -5.63
C HIS A 758 18.01 7.86 -5.92
N VAL A 759 18.44 8.80 -5.09
CA VAL A 759 19.78 9.43 -5.17
C VAL A 759 20.83 8.41 -4.77
N VAL A 760 20.60 7.66 -3.69
CA VAL A 760 21.52 6.59 -3.24
C VAL A 760 21.72 5.54 -4.33
N THR A 761 20.64 5.00 -4.90
CA THR A 761 20.72 3.98 -5.95
C THR A 761 21.41 4.51 -7.21
N SER A 762 21.15 5.76 -7.59
CA SER A 762 21.77 6.42 -8.74
C SER A 762 23.28 6.63 -8.54
N ALA A 763 23.70 7.11 -7.36
CA ALA A 763 25.11 7.27 -6.99
C ALA A 763 25.86 5.94 -7.02
N LEU A 764 25.27 4.87 -6.44
CA LEU A 764 25.86 3.54 -6.40
C LEU A 764 25.98 2.91 -7.80
N TYR A 765 24.93 3.04 -8.63
CA TYR A 765 24.97 2.60 -10.02
C TYR A 765 26.05 3.34 -10.82
N SER A 766 26.11 4.67 -10.70
CA SER A 766 27.10 5.49 -11.39
C SER A 766 28.53 5.16 -10.96
N PHE A 767 28.78 4.96 -9.67
CA PHE A 767 30.08 4.55 -9.18
C PHE A 767 30.48 3.19 -9.75
N TRP A 768 29.60 2.16 -9.59
CA TRP A 768 29.93 0.80 -10.01
C TRP A 768 30.14 0.69 -11.51
N VAL A 769 29.20 1.23 -12.30
CA VAL A 769 29.25 1.08 -13.77
C VAL A 769 30.25 2.05 -14.38
N HIS A 770 30.06 3.35 -14.17
CA HIS A 770 30.80 4.36 -14.93
C HIS A 770 32.18 4.68 -14.34
N SER A 771 32.37 4.57 -13.04
CA SER A 771 33.66 4.86 -12.43
C SER A 771 34.52 3.59 -12.29
N LEU A 772 33.97 2.55 -11.66
CA LEU A 772 34.74 1.33 -11.38
C LEU A 772 34.91 0.46 -12.63
N CYS A 773 33.82 0.08 -13.31
CA CYS A 773 33.89 -0.86 -14.43
C CYS A 773 34.42 -0.22 -15.72
N ASP A 774 33.80 0.89 -16.16
CA ASP A 774 34.04 1.47 -17.48
C ASP A 774 35.37 2.25 -17.54
N VAL A 775 35.92 2.70 -16.40
CA VAL A 775 37.15 3.48 -16.34
C VAL A 775 38.27 2.76 -15.59
N TYR A 776 38.10 2.55 -14.27
CA TYR A 776 39.22 2.06 -13.43
C TYR A 776 39.63 0.65 -13.79
N MET A 777 38.71 -0.30 -13.93
CA MET A 777 39.04 -1.69 -14.28
C MET A 777 39.70 -1.80 -15.65
N GLU A 778 39.24 -1.02 -16.64
CA GLU A 778 39.87 -1.02 -17.97
C GLU A 778 41.32 -0.50 -17.92
N HIS A 779 41.54 0.53 -17.10
CA HIS A 779 42.89 1.09 -16.93
C HIS A 779 43.87 0.12 -16.24
N VAL A 780 43.41 -0.59 -15.20
CA VAL A 780 44.33 -1.47 -14.44
C VAL A 780 44.51 -2.86 -15.05
N LYS A 781 43.71 -3.27 -16.02
CA LYS A 781 43.83 -4.56 -16.71
C LYS A 781 45.23 -4.85 -17.23
N PRO A 782 45.96 -3.93 -17.91
CA PRO A 782 47.32 -4.19 -18.36
C PRO A 782 48.28 -4.50 -17.21
N VAL A 783 48.14 -3.79 -16.07
CA VAL A 783 48.98 -3.99 -14.88
C VAL A 783 48.66 -5.32 -14.17
N LEU A 784 47.39 -5.71 -14.18
CA LEU A 784 46.90 -6.88 -13.45
C LEU A 784 47.03 -8.19 -14.21
N LEU A 785 47.02 -8.16 -15.57
CA LEU A 785 47.00 -9.35 -16.45
C LEU A 785 48.33 -9.67 -17.13
N GLN A 786 49.37 -8.84 -16.95
CA GLN A 786 50.73 -9.18 -17.46
C GLN A 786 51.25 -10.43 -16.77
N GLN A 787 51.61 -11.45 -17.57
CA GLN A 787 52.21 -12.71 -17.06
C GLN A 787 53.67 -12.49 -16.67
N GLU A 788 54.14 -13.18 -15.62
CA GLU A 788 55.49 -13.06 -15.09
C GLU A 788 56.60 -13.50 -16.10
N GLU A 789 56.26 -14.18 -17.17
CA GLU A 789 57.17 -14.68 -18.17
C GLU A 789 57.85 -13.59 -19.02
N GLU A 790 57.24 -12.40 -19.17
CA GLU A 790 57.86 -11.27 -19.89
C GLU A 790 58.67 -10.33 -18.97
N ALA A 791 58.60 -10.50 -17.65
CA ALA A 791 59.25 -9.62 -16.65
C ALA A 791 60.74 -9.94 -16.39
N VAL A 792 61.30 -11.00 -16.98
CA VAL A 792 62.68 -11.51 -16.64
C VAL A 792 63.74 -10.64 -17.22
N VAL A 793 63.53 -9.65 -18.06
CA VAL A 793 64.52 -8.91 -18.79
C VAL A 793 64.90 -7.51 -18.28
N HIS A 794 64.19 -6.91 -17.34
CA HIS A 794 64.41 -5.52 -16.88
C HIS A 794 64.38 -5.28 -15.37
N ALA A 795 65.26 -4.39 -14.88
CA ALA A 795 65.38 -3.95 -13.47
C ALA A 795 64.18 -3.29 -12.82
N ASP A 796 63.00 -3.30 -13.47
CA ASP A 796 61.74 -2.68 -13.01
C ASP A 796 60.76 -3.67 -12.35
N THR A 797 61.18 -4.93 -12.07
CA THR A 797 60.29 -5.98 -11.50
C THR A 797 59.67 -5.59 -10.17
N GLU A 798 60.40 -4.91 -9.30
CA GLU A 798 59.90 -4.50 -7.98
C GLU A 798 58.85 -3.39 -8.08
N HIS A 799 59.01 -2.47 -9.01
CA HIS A 799 58.01 -1.41 -9.25
C HIS A 799 56.68 -1.97 -9.83
N HIS A 800 56.78 -2.94 -10.76
CA HIS A 800 55.59 -3.60 -11.34
C HIS A 800 54.85 -4.45 -10.30
N VAL A 801 55.55 -5.23 -9.47
CA VAL A 801 54.94 -6.01 -8.38
C VAL A 801 54.22 -5.10 -7.41
N ARG A 802 54.82 -3.96 -7.05
CA ARG A 802 54.22 -2.98 -6.13
C ARG A 802 53.00 -2.30 -6.76
N ALA A 803 53.07 -1.91 -8.04
CA ALA A 803 51.94 -1.31 -8.76
C ALA A 803 50.76 -2.30 -8.82
N ARG A 804 50.99 -3.57 -9.14
CA ARG A 804 49.99 -4.65 -9.13
C ARG A 804 49.39 -4.81 -7.74
N GLN A 805 50.18 -4.83 -6.69
CA GLN A 805 49.68 -4.95 -5.30
C GLN A 805 48.81 -3.77 -4.88
N VAL A 806 49.20 -2.54 -5.24
CA VAL A 806 48.40 -1.33 -4.98
C VAL A 806 47.08 -1.38 -5.74
N ALA A 807 47.08 -1.65 -7.04
CA ALA A 807 45.91 -1.73 -7.87
C ALA A 807 44.93 -2.83 -7.39
N THR A 808 45.45 -4.01 -7.02
CA THR A 808 44.68 -5.11 -6.45
C THR A 808 44.02 -4.72 -5.12
N SER A 809 44.79 -4.04 -4.24
CA SER A 809 44.24 -3.57 -2.94
C SER A 809 43.12 -2.53 -3.12
N ILE A 810 43.29 -1.58 -4.02
CA ILE A 810 42.27 -0.56 -4.33
C ILE A 810 41.03 -1.21 -4.94
N LEU A 811 41.22 -2.14 -5.89
CA LEU A 811 40.06 -2.86 -6.48
C LEU A 811 39.29 -3.65 -5.41
N TYR A 812 39.98 -4.35 -4.52
CA TYR A 812 39.38 -5.03 -3.38
C TYR A 812 38.57 -4.06 -2.49
N HIS A 813 39.18 -2.92 -2.11
CA HIS A 813 38.50 -1.91 -1.29
C HIS A 813 37.28 -1.31 -1.99
N CYS A 814 37.39 -0.97 -3.28
CA CYS A 814 36.24 -0.44 -4.05
C CYS A 814 35.08 -1.43 -4.11
N VAL A 815 35.39 -2.71 -4.39
CA VAL A 815 34.35 -3.75 -4.47
C VAL A 815 33.74 -4.02 -3.08
N SER A 816 34.58 -4.24 -2.06
CA SER A 816 34.08 -4.58 -0.71
C SER A 816 33.22 -3.47 -0.10
N MET A 817 33.63 -2.21 -0.23
CA MET A 817 32.84 -1.07 0.26
C MET A 817 31.55 -0.87 -0.52
N SER A 818 31.60 -1.04 -1.84
CA SER A 818 30.40 -0.92 -2.68
C SER A 818 29.38 -2.02 -2.40
N LEU A 819 29.83 -3.25 -2.08
CA LEU A 819 28.94 -4.33 -1.64
C LEU A 819 28.24 -3.97 -0.32
N ALA A 820 28.97 -3.38 0.64
CA ALA A 820 28.39 -2.92 1.90
C ALA A 820 27.35 -1.79 1.68
N LEU A 821 27.66 -0.83 0.80
CA LEU A 821 26.73 0.26 0.45
C LEU A 821 25.47 -0.24 -0.27
N LEU A 822 25.59 -1.27 -1.14
CA LEU A 822 24.48 -1.86 -1.89
C LEU A 822 23.63 -2.84 -1.07
N SER A 823 24.18 -3.38 0.04
CA SER A 823 23.54 -4.42 0.85
C SER A 823 22.11 -4.08 1.30
N PRO A 824 21.76 -2.85 1.69
CA PRO A 824 20.39 -2.51 2.02
C PRO A 824 19.38 -2.72 0.89
N PHE A 825 19.79 -2.52 -0.35
CA PHE A 825 18.94 -2.62 -1.53
C PHE A 825 18.93 -4.01 -2.18
N MET A 826 20.09 -4.65 -2.21
CA MET A 826 20.35 -5.90 -2.94
C MET A 826 20.98 -6.96 -2.01
N PRO A 827 20.25 -7.41 -0.96
CA PRO A 827 20.84 -8.19 0.12
C PRO A 827 21.39 -9.56 -0.31
N PHE A 828 20.79 -10.23 -1.29
CA PHE A 828 21.17 -11.59 -1.66
C PHE A 828 22.46 -11.62 -2.47
N ILE A 829 22.55 -10.83 -3.54
CA ILE A 829 23.73 -10.79 -4.38
C ILE A 829 24.94 -10.23 -3.60
N THR A 830 24.72 -9.21 -2.79
CA THR A 830 25.81 -8.61 -2.02
C THR A 830 26.36 -9.55 -0.95
N GLU A 831 25.52 -10.35 -0.29
CA GLU A 831 25.96 -11.40 0.65
C GLU A 831 26.72 -12.50 -0.08
N GLU A 832 26.20 -13.00 -1.21
CA GLU A 832 26.87 -14.03 -2.03
C GLU A 832 28.26 -13.58 -2.46
N LEU A 833 28.39 -12.36 -2.97
CA LEU A 833 29.66 -11.81 -3.44
C LEU A 833 30.60 -11.49 -2.28
N TRP A 834 30.07 -11.00 -1.15
CA TRP A 834 30.84 -10.72 0.07
C TRP A 834 31.49 -11.98 0.64
N GLN A 835 30.72 -13.05 0.79
CA GLN A 835 31.23 -14.30 1.37
C GLN A 835 32.33 -14.95 0.52
N ARG A 836 32.40 -14.65 -0.77
CA ARG A 836 33.45 -15.10 -1.67
C ARG A 836 34.67 -14.18 -1.70
N LEU A 837 34.46 -12.88 -1.44
CA LEU A 837 35.52 -11.88 -1.41
C LEU A 837 36.25 -11.84 -0.06
N GLN A 838 35.54 -12.07 1.03
CA GLN A 838 36.04 -11.94 2.40
C GLN A 838 37.31 -12.77 2.72
N PRO A 839 37.49 -14.02 2.23
CA PRO A 839 38.70 -14.81 2.49
C PRO A 839 39.99 -14.16 2.04
N PHE A 840 39.92 -13.22 1.09
CA PHE A 840 41.08 -12.50 0.54
C PHE A 840 41.36 -11.19 1.29
N GLY A 841 40.57 -10.83 2.29
CA GLY A 841 40.70 -9.58 3.05
C GLY A 841 41.76 -9.62 4.12
N PRO A 842 42.31 -8.45 4.55
CA PRO A 842 43.25 -8.37 5.67
C PRO A 842 42.51 -8.80 6.97
N GLY A 843 43.03 -9.85 7.63
CA GLY A 843 42.46 -10.36 8.88
C GLY A 843 41.35 -11.40 8.73
N ALA A 844 41.40 -12.27 7.76
CA ALA A 844 40.41 -13.27 7.35
C ALA A 844 39.95 -14.32 8.40
N ALA A 845 40.02 -14.03 9.72
CA ALA A 845 39.75 -15.00 10.78
C ALA A 845 38.26 -15.30 11.08
N ALA A 846 37.33 -14.49 10.67
CA ALA A 846 35.89 -14.72 10.94
C ALA A 846 35.03 -14.37 9.73
N GLN A 847 34.39 -15.39 9.12
CA GLN A 847 33.41 -15.21 8.05
C GLN A 847 32.10 -14.62 8.60
N THR A 848 32.08 -13.31 8.84
CA THR A 848 30.90 -12.59 9.33
C THR A 848 29.93 -12.23 8.21
N PRO A 849 28.62 -12.28 8.44
CA PRO A 849 27.63 -11.88 7.45
C PRO A 849 27.73 -10.39 7.11
N LEU A 850 27.47 -10.02 5.88
CA LEU A 850 27.53 -8.63 5.43
C LEU A 850 26.52 -7.73 6.14
N CYS A 851 25.36 -8.26 6.45
CA CYS A 851 24.30 -7.51 7.15
C CYS A 851 24.67 -7.08 8.59
N LEU A 852 25.75 -7.63 9.17
CA LEU A 852 26.31 -7.24 10.47
C LEU A 852 27.59 -6.41 10.36
N GLN A 853 28.08 -6.14 9.13
CA GLN A 853 29.22 -5.26 8.92
C GLN A 853 28.84 -3.79 9.16
N PRO A 854 29.76 -2.94 9.60
CA PRO A 854 29.53 -1.51 9.67
C PRO A 854 29.21 -0.92 8.30
N TYR A 855 28.14 -0.08 8.25
CA TYR A 855 27.85 0.67 7.04
C TYR A 855 28.96 1.71 6.78
N PRO A 856 29.54 1.78 5.57
CA PRO A 856 30.60 2.73 5.27
C PRO A 856 30.15 4.18 5.52
N CYS A 857 30.99 4.97 6.16
CA CYS A 857 30.76 6.38 6.40
C CYS A 857 31.97 7.24 5.96
N SER A 858 31.70 8.48 5.56
CA SER A 858 32.69 9.41 5.04
C SER A 858 33.83 9.69 6.04
N SER A 859 33.51 9.73 7.34
CA SER A 859 34.50 9.98 8.43
C SER A 859 35.55 8.87 8.57
N GLN A 860 35.24 7.63 8.18
CA GLN A 860 36.19 6.51 8.21
C GLN A 860 37.18 6.55 7.04
N LEU A 861 36.76 7.13 5.92
CA LEU A 861 37.54 7.22 4.69
C LEU A 861 38.59 8.34 4.67
N VAL A 862 38.43 9.33 5.54
CA VAL A 862 39.42 10.44 5.70
C VAL A 862 40.81 9.91 6.02
N ARG A 863 40.94 8.74 6.66
CA ARG A 863 42.22 8.08 6.95
C ARG A 863 42.94 7.50 5.71
N LEU A 864 42.22 7.36 4.58
CA LEU A 864 42.77 6.88 3.33
C LEU A 864 43.15 8.04 2.38
N GLN A 865 42.96 9.31 2.77
CA GLN A 865 43.37 10.47 1.99
C GLN A 865 44.86 10.69 2.19
N PRO A 866 45.67 10.78 1.11
CA PRO A 866 47.05 11.25 1.22
C PRO A 866 47.07 12.69 1.75
N SER A 867 47.87 12.94 2.79
CA SER A 867 47.85 14.15 3.61
C SER A 867 48.22 15.48 2.89
N HIS A 868 48.34 15.52 1.57
CA HIS A 868 48.74 16.72 0.84
C HIS A 868 48.03 16.87 -0.53
N LEU A 869 46.74 17.22 -0.55
CA LEU A 869 46.13 17.74 -1.76
C LEU A 869 45.02 18.73 -1.41
N SER A 870 45.27 20.02 -1.69
CA SER A 870 44.24 21.06 -1.74
C SER A 870 43.27 20.80 -2.88
N PHE A 871 42.00 20.86 -2.56
CA PHE A 871 40.84 20.45 -3.37
C PHE A 871 40.56 21.11 -4.74
N PRO A 872 41.23 22.16 -5.24
CA PRO A 872 40.78 22.82 -6.47
C PRO A 872 41.11 22.08 -7.78
N ALA A 873 42.15 21.20 -7.79
CA ALA A 873 42.62 20.56 -9.03
C ALA A 873 41.76 19.35 -9.46
N VAL A 874 41.23 18.60 -8.51
CA VAL A 874 40.46 17.34 -8.78
C VAL A 874 39.05 17.68 -9.33
N THR A 875 38.47 18.76 -8.88
CA THR A 875 37.15 19.21 -9.36
C THR A 875 37.20 19.71 -10.82
N LEU A 876 38.30 20.33 -11.22
CA LEU A 876 38.50 20.81 -12.58
C LEU A 876 38.71 19.67 -13.60
N PHE A 877 39.44 18.61 -13.21
CA PHE A 877 39.66 17.43 -14.05
C PHE A 877 38.38 16.61 -14.22
N SER A 878 37.60 16.43 -13.14
CA SER A 878 36.31 15.76 -13.19
C SER A 878 35.30 16.50 -14.07
N ALA A 879 35.24 17.81 -13.99
CA ALA A 879 34.37 18.66 -14.82
C ALA A 879 34.75 18.66 -16.30
N ILE A 880 36.04 18.62 -16.60
CA ILE A 880 36.55 18.56 -18.00
C ILE A 880 36.30 17.16 -18.59
N PHE A 881 36.48 16.09 -17.81
CA PHE A 881 36.26 14.71 -18.26
C PHE A 881 34.75 14.40 -18.39
N GLN A 882 33.90 14.91 -17.49
CA GLN A 882 32.45 14.82 -17.64
C GLN A 882 31.94 15.62 -18.86
N LYS A 883 32.53 16.79 -19.14
CA LYS A 883 32.23 17.54 -20.37
C LYS A 883 32.67 16.80 -21.65
N LEU A 884 33.81 16.10 -21.62
CA LEU A 884 34.27 15.29 -22.75
C LEU A 884 33.41 14.05 -22.97
N ILE A 885 32.98 13.36 -21.90
CA ILE A 885 32.02 12.25 -22.00
C ILE A 885 30.67 12.75 -22.48
N HIS A 886 30.18 13.87 -21.97
CA HIS A 886 28.93 14.48 -22.43
C HIS A 886 28.99 14.94 -23.88
N TYR A 887 30.15 15.47 -24.32
CA TYR A 887 30.40 15.87 -25.71
C TYR A 887 30.41 14.64 -26.64
N ASN A 888 31.04 13.52 -26.26
CA ASN A 888 31.04 12.29 -27.03
C ASN A 888 29.67 11.59 -27.04
N THR A 889 28.92 11.62 -25.91
CA THR A 889 27.56 11.04 -25.86
C THR A 889 26.57 11.86 -26.71
N VAL A 890 26.71 13.19 -26.71
CA VAL A 890 25.86 14.06 -27.55
C VAL A 890 26.19 13.93 -29.02
N HIS A 891 27.46 13.70 -29.39
CA HIS A 891 27.85 13.44 -30.77
C HIS A 891 27.42 12.05 -31.26
N CYS A 892 27.53 10.98 -30.45
CA CYS A 892 26.96 9.68 -30.76
C CYS A 892 25.43 9.69 -30.90
N LEU A 893 24.72 10.45 -30.06
CA LEU A 893 23.25 10.62 -30.17
C LEU A 893 22.83 11.50 -31.38
N ARG A 894 23.68 12.39 -31.87
CA ARG A 894 23.43 13.10 -33.13
C ARG A 894 23.68 12.23 -34.37
N PHE A 895 24.64 11.28 -34.30
CA PHE A 895 24.87 10.34 -35.39
C PHE A 895 23.78 9.25 -35.48
N SER A 896 23.17 8.82 -34.37
CA SER A 896 22.06 7.88 -34.38
C SER A 896 20.69 8.50 -34.76
N ARG A 897 20.59 9.84 -34.87
CA ARG A 897 19.40 10.53 -35.43
C ARG A 897 19.55 10.92 -36.91
N LEU A 898 20.70 10.67 -37.52
CA LEU A 898 20.97 10.90 -38.95
C LEU A 898 21.14 9.62 -39.77
N MET A 899 21.10 8.42 -39.12
CA MET A 899 20.81 7.11 -39.72
C MET A 899 19.45 6.62 -39.21
#